data_ef3b6633df4bc15f9d6cf51df44040fa
#
_entry.id   ef3b6633df4bc15f9d6cf51df44040fa
#
_cell.length_a   1.000
_cell.length_b   1.000
_cell.length_c   1.000
_cell.angle_alpha   90.00
_cell.angle_beta   90.00
_cell.angle_gamma   90.00
#
_symmetry.space_group_name_H-M   'P 1'
#
loop_
_entity.id
_entity.type
_entity.pdbx_description
1 polymer ?
#
loop_
_entity_poly.entity_id
_entity_poly.type
_entity_poly.pdbx_seq_one_letter_code
_entity_poly.pdbx_strand_id
1 'polypeptide(L)'
;MSKIIYTMTDEAPALATVSLLPILQAFSKSSGVKFESRDISLSSRILATFNDFLGSKIKYENDLEFLGKLVKDPNANIIKLPNISASIPQLKKAITELQSQGYNIPNYPEKVENDNDLIIKSIYDKIKGSAVNPVLREGNSDRRVPKAIKNYIKSNPHKLGKWSKDSRTHVSSMSRGDFRNNETSLTSDKHELLNIYHYNKNEKKSILKENITVHKKAIIDCSYMSISALEDFIDNQIRECKEKNMLLSLHLKASMMKVSDPIIFGHVLKVFFKNFIKNNNKVLDEINVDFNSGLSNIFEKLNQLDNVRTEKLISEIELDIENGPDIAMVNYEKNITNFHIPSDIIIDASMPAMIKSSGKMWDKNGELKDTKAIIPDSSYSSIYQATIDFCKENGQFDPALMGTVQNVGLMAKKAEEYGSHDKTFKIKEDGKICVETKDGKILFTHNVLKGDIWRMCLVRNEATKDWVKLAVERAKSTKYPTVFWLDKNRSHDKQLIKVVKEELKKMDSTGLNIQILSPYKATLFTLDEIKKGNNVISVSGNVLRDYLTDLFPILELGTSAKMLSIVPLMNGGNLFETGAGGSAPKHVQQLINENHLRWDSLGEFLAISVALENIGKTNVKSKILSKCLSKAIEKLLMKEKSPSRKVGEIDNRGSHFYLALYWAEHLSKQNENIDLKDEFEMVYNLLSKNENQIINEIDSTQGCKVDLGGYYNTNDEITKQIMRPSKLFNEIINNI
;
A
#
# COMPACT_ATOMS: atom_id res chain seq x y z
N MET A 1 -21.91 13.48 22.01
CA MET A 1 -20.68 14.15 21.52
C MET A 1 -20.12 13.33 20.36
N SER A 2 -19.85 13.98 19.23
CA SER A 2 -19.23 13.33 18.10
C SER A 2 -17.75 13.08 18.39
N LYS A 3 -17.25 11.88 18.08
CA LYS A 3 -15.85 11.51 18.33
C LYS A 3 -15.13 11.20 17.02
N ILE A 4 -13.86 11.59 16.96
CA ILE A 4 -12.89 11.12 15.97
C ILE A 4 -11.83 10.34 16.74
N ILE A 5 -11.66 9.06 16.39
CA ILE A 5 -10.57 8.25 16.93
C ILE A 5 -9.35 8.48 16.08
N TYR A 6 -8.28 8.95 16.69
CA TYR A 6 -7.00 9.18 16.05
C TYR A 6 -6.00 8.14 16.54
N THR A 7 -5.53 7.23 15.67
CA THR A 7 -4.68 6.14 16.13
C THR A 7 -3.26 6.61 16.39
N MET A 8 -2.72 6.25 17.56
CA MET A 8 -1.28 6.27 17.81
C MET A 8 -0.70 4.99 17.20
N THR A 9 0.39 5.12 16.49
CA THR A 9 1.04 4.00 15.77
C THR A 9 2.54 3.93 16.08
N ASP A 10 3.36 3.78 15.07
CA ASP A 10 4.80 3.55 15.22
C ASP A 10 5.59 4.65 14.51
N GLU A 11 6.84 4.84 14.89
CA GLU A 11 7.85 5.60 14.14
C GLU A 11 7.47 7.08 13.88
N ALA A 12 7.81 7.60 12.70
CA ALA A 12 7.58 9.01 12.35
C ALA A 12 6.11 9.46 12.45
N PRO A 13 5.09 8.69 12.03
CA PRO A 13 3.68 9.04 12.26
C PRO A 13 3.32 9.22 13.74
N ALA A 14 3.85 8.36 14.62
CA ALA A 14 3.62 8.46 16.07
C ALA A 14 4.25 9.74 16.64
N LEU A 15 5.48 10.04 16.24
CA LEU A 15 6.17 11.27 16.65
C LEU A 15 5.41 12.52 16.17
N ALA A 16 4.97 12.55 14.92
CA ALA A 16 4.16 13.63 14.38
C ALA A 16 2.84 13.83 15.13
N THR A 17 2.22 12.75 15.62
CA THR A 17 1.00 12.81 16.43
C THR A 17 1.18 13.61 17.72
N VAL A 18 2.34 13.51 18.37
CA VAL A 18 2.64 14.26 19.60
C VAL A 18 2.57 15.78 19.39
N SER A 19 2.98 16.25 18.22
CA SER A 19 2.87 17.66 17.83
C SER A 19 1.47 18.04 17.34
N LEU A 20 0.81 17.19 16.57
CA LEU A 20 -0.44 17.52 15.86
C LEU A 20 -1.69 17.38 16.74
N LEU A 21 -1.80 16.33 17.53
CA LEU A 21 -3.02 16.00 18.29
C LEU A 21 -3.48 17.12 19.21
N PRO A 22 -2.62 17.83 19.97
CA PRO A 22 -3.04 18.97 20.80
C PRO A 22 -3.67 20.10 19.99
N ILE A 23 -3.17 20.37 18.78
CA ILE A 23 -3.75 21.36 17.86
C ILE A 23 -5.17 20.95 17.46
N LEU A 24 -5.36 19.68 17.11
CA LEU A 24 -6.68 19.15 16.71
C LEU A 24 -7.69 19.24 17.85
N GLN A 25 -7.26 18.88 19.07
CA GLN A 25 -8.10 18.94 20.27
C GLN A 25 -8.52 20.37 20.59
N ALA A 26 -7.59 21.31 20.52
CA ALA A 26 -7.85 22.72 20.76
C ALA A 26 -8.83 23.31 19.72
N PHE A 27 -8.53 23.17 18.43
CA PHE A 27 -9.31 23.73 17.34
C PHE A 27 -10.73 23.14 17.20
N SER A 28 -10.94 21.92 17.67
CA SER A 28 -12.26 21.27 17.60
C SER A 28 -13.13 21.46 18.84
N LYS A 29 -12.57 21.99 19.93
CA LYS A 29 -13.22 22.09 21.26
C LYS A 29 -14.57 22.78 21.21
N SER A 30 -14.66 23.97 20.62
CA SER A 30 -15.91 24.76 20.50
C SER A 30 -16.96 24.13 19.58
N SER A 31 -16.56 23.19 18.71
CA SER A 31 -17.48 22.41 17.88
C SER A 31 -18.12 21.23 18.59
N GLY A 32 -17.65 20.87 19.77
CA GLY A 32 -18.07 19.67 20.50
C GLY A 32 -17.59 18.35 19.89
N VAL A 33 -16.64 18.41 18.94
CA VAL A 33 -15.98 17.22 18.37
C VAL A 33 -14.78 16.88 19.23
N LYS A 34 -14.73 15.64 19.74
CA LYS A 34 -13.63 15.15 20.57
C LYS A 34 -12.68 14.28 19.76
N PHE A 35 -11.39 14.64 19.73
CA PHE A 35 -10.33 13.76 19.27
C PHE A 35 -9.83 12.89 20.43
N GLU A 36 -9.96 11.57 20.26
CA GLU A 36 -9.54 10.56 21.23
C GLU A 36 -8.47 9.67 20.61
N SER A 37 -7.35 9.46 21.31
CA SER A 37 -6.27 8.60 20.81
C SER A 37 -6.49 7.15 21.23
N ARG A 38 -6.11 6.20 20.36
CA ARG A 38 -6.04 4.76 20.60
C ARG A 38 -4.73 4.22 20.06
N ASP A 39 -3.98 3.53 20.93
CA ASP A 39 -2.64 3.09 20.63
C ASP A 39 -2.63 1.66 20.04
N ILE A 40 -2.26 1.57 18.76
CA ILE A 40 -2.08 0.32 18.01
C ILE A 40 -0.63 0.11 17.56
N SER A 41 0.32 0.77 18.22
CA SER A 41 1.75 0.58 17.99
C SER A 41 2.17 -0.87 18.27
N LEU A 42 3.33 -1.26 17.78
CA LEU A 42 3.85 -2.61 18.00
C LEU A 42 4.07 -2.88 19.49
N SER A 43 4.64 -1.93 20.22
CA SER A 43 4.86 -2.04 21.67
C SER A 43 3.55 -2.17 22.45
N SER A 44 2.56 -1.33 22.17
CA SER A 44 1.25 -1.39 22.79
C SER A 44 0.55 -2.74 22.56
N ARG A 45 0.60 -3.25 21.31
CA ARG A 45 0.04 -4.57 20.98
C ARG A 45 0.73 -5.71 21.72
N ILE A 46 2.06 -5.65 21.88
CA ILE A 46 2.81 -6.63 22.67
C ILE A 46 2.37 -6.56 24.15
N LEU A 47 2.43 -5.38 24.76
CA LEU A 47 2.11 -5.20 26.18
C LEU A 47 0.66 -5.61 26.50
N ALA A 48 -0.31 -5.20 25.67
CA ALA A 48 -1.71 -5.57 25.86
C ALA A 48 -1.96 -7.08 25.75
N THR A 49 -1.21 -7.78 24.90
CA THR A 49 -1.38 -9.22 24.71
C THR A 49 -0.72 -10.05 25.80
N PHE A 50 0.34 -9.53 26.42
CA PHE A 50 1.08 -10.20 27.51
C PHE A 50 0.77 -9.65 28.90
N ASN A 51 -0.39 -9.03 29.10
CA ASN A 51 -0.81 -8.47 30.38
C ASN A 51 -0.65 -9.42 31.58
N ASP A 52 -0.94 -10.72 31.39
CA ASP A 52 -0.85 -11.72 32.45
C ASP A 52 0.61 -12.03 32.86
N PHE A 53 1.59 -11.71 32.03
CA PHE A 53 3.02 -11.89 32.29
C PHE A 53 3.65 -10.67 32.96
N LEU A 54 3.05 -9.50 32.86
CA LEU A 54 3.67 -8.25 33.32
C LEU A 54 3.75 -8.14 34.86
N GLY A 55 2.95 -8.91 35.59
CA GLY A 55 2.97 -8.91 37.05
C GLY A 55 2.65 -7.56 37.69
N SER A 56 2.37 -6.53 36.91
CA SER A 56 2.09 -5.17 37.33
C SER A 56 0.59 -4.97 37.64
N LYS A 57 0.28 -4.00 38.52
CA LYS A 57 -1.10 -3.55 38.74
C LYS A 57 -1.68 -2.79 37.56
N ILE A 58 -0.84 -2.39 36.59
CA ILE A 58 -1.23 -1.68 35.38
C ILE A 58 -1.58 -2.69 34.32
N LYS A 59 -2.82 -2.68 33.84
CA LYS A 59 -3.27 -3.44 32.68
C LYS A 59 -3.28 -2.54 31.45
N TYR A 60 -2.66 -2.99 30.39
CA TYR A 60 -2.68 -2.32 29.08
C TYR A 60 -3.98 -2.67 28.35
N GLU A 61 -4.71 -1.66 27.89
CA GLU A 61 -5.92 -1.87 27.07
C GLU A 61 -5.53 -2.45 25.69
N ASN A 62 -6.33 -3.38 25.19
CA ASN A 62 -6.17 -3.89 23.83
C ASN A 62 -6.92 -2.99 22.86
N ASP A 63 -6.30 -1.88 22.49
CA ASP A 63 -6.90 -0.88 21.60
C ASP A 63 -7.19 -1.42 20.21
N LEU A 64 -6.43 -2.39 19.71
CA LEU A 64 -6.73 -3.03 18.43
C LEU A 64 -8.05 -3.84 18.50
N GLU A 65 -8.28 -4.55 19.60
CA GLU A 65 -9.54 -5.27 19.82
C GLU A 65 -10.72 -4.30 19.98
N PHE A 66 -10.51 -3.21 20.72
CA PHE A 66 -11.51 -2.14 20.85
C PHE A 66 -11.88 -1.57 19.48
N LEU A 67 -10.90 -1.22 18.65
CA LEU A 67 -11.14 -0.71 17.30
C LEU A 67 -11.82 -1.75 16.41
N GLY A 68 -11.48 -3.04 16.56
CA GLY A 68 -12.13 -4.14 15.85
C GLY A 68 -13.63 -4.30 16.18
N LYS A 69 -14.05 -3.87 17.38
CA LYS A 69 -15.47 -3.75 17.75
C LYS A 69 -16.07 -2.46 17.19
N LEU A 70 -15.33 -1.35 17.30
CA LEU A 70 -15.78 -0.03 16.87
C LEU A 70 -16.06 0.07 15.36
N VAL A 71 -15.25 -0.59 14.50
CA VAL A 71 -15.50 -0.60 13.04
C VAL A 71 -16.84 -1.20 12.61
N LYS A 72 -17.56 -1.81 13.56
CA LYS A 72 -18.92 -2.33 13.36
C LYS A 72 -20.01 -1.36 13.83
N ASP A 73 -19.63 -0.25 14.49
CA ASP A 73 -20.54 0.79 14.94
C ASP A 73 -20.86 1.75 13.77
N PRO A 74 -22.12 2.06 13.49
CA PRO A 74 -22.49 2.98 12.41
C PRO A 74 -21.99 4.42 12.61
N ASN A 75 -21.60 4.79 13.84
CA ASN A 75 -21.04 6.10 14.15
C ASN A 75 -19.51 6.12 14.18
N ALA A 76 -18.85 5.03 13.81
CA ALA A 76 -17.40 4.96 13.78
C ALA A 76 -16.80 6.05 12.87
N ASN A 77 -15.80 6.75 13.39
CA ASN A 77 -15.08 7.77 12.63
C ASN A 77 -13.59 7.70 13.05
N ILE A 78 -12.81 6.95 12.30
CA ILE A 78 -11.48 6.51 12.70
C ILE A 78 -10.46 6.99 11.68
N ILE A 79 -9.40 7.68 12.13
CA ILE A 79 -8.22 8.01 11.34
C ILE A 79 -7.13 7.03 11.72
N LYS A 80 -6.76 6.16 10.77
CA LYS A 80 -5.72 5.15 10.95
C LYS A 80 -4.43 5.59 10.26
N LEU A 81 -3.39 5.80 11.07
CA LEU A 81 -2.05 6.12 10.61
C LEU A 81 -1.28 4.86 10.18
N PRO A 82 -0.18 5.01 9.40
CA PRO A 82 0.72 3.91 9.11
C PRO A 82 1.26 3.27 10.39
N ASN A 83 1.35 1.95 10.41
CA ASN A 83 1.87 1.16 11.52
C ASN A 83 2.86 0.09 11.04
N ILE A 84 3.72 -0.38 11.92
CA ILE A 84 4.67 -1.46 11.61
C ILE A 84 3.91 -2.78 11.34
N SER A 85 4.21 -3.38 10.18
CA SER A 85 3.90 -4.77 9.87
C SER A 85 5.12 -5.60 10.25
N ALA A 86 5.19 -6.02 11.52
CA ALA A 86 6.41 -6.53 12.13
C ALA A 86 6.93 -7.82 11.51
N SER A 87 8.16 -7.79 11.00
CA SER A 87 8.96 -9.00 10.74
C SER A 87 9.44 -9.63 12.06
N ILE A 88 9.87 -10.89 12.02
CA ILE A 88 10.43 -11.55 13.23
C ILE A 88 11.62 -10.76 13.80
N PRO A 89 12.60 -10.28 13.02
CA PRO A 89 13.68 -9.45 13.55
C PRO A 89 13.19 -8.17 14.22
N GLN A 90 12.21 -7.46 13.63
CA GLN A 90 11.63 -6.26 14.24
C GLN A 90 10.88 -6.58 15.54
N LEU A 91 10.10 -7.67 15.54
CA LEU A 91 9.41 -8.14 16.75
C LEU A 91 10.39 -8.43 17.90
N LYS A 92 11.49 -9.13 17.61
CA LYS A 92 12.53 -9.43 18.60
C LYS A 92 13.19 -8.16 19.15
N LYS A 93 13.50 -7.18 18.28
CA LYS A 93 14.04 -5.90 18.71
C LYS A 93 13.09 -5.16 19.65
N ALA A 94 11.79 -5.14 19.33
CA ALA A 94 10.78 -4.53 20.19
C ALA A 94 10.67 -5.25 21.54
N ILE A 95 10.71 -6.59 21.57
CA ILE A 95 10.73 -7.38 22.81
C ILE A 95 11.96 -7.03 23.65
N THR A 96 13.16 -7.03 23.07
CA THR A 96 14.41 -6.70 23.78
C THR A 96 14.36 -5.29 24.34
N GLU A 97 13.85 -4.31 23.59
CA GLU A 97 13.71 -2.93 24.07
C GLU A 97 12.74 -2.86 25.26
N LEU A 98 11.56 -3.45 25.18
CA LEU A 98 10.60 -3.49 26.28
C LEU A 98 11.16 -4.19 27.52
N GLN A 99 11.88 -5.29 27.36
CA GLN A 99 12.57 -5.97 28.47
C GLN A 99 13.64 -5.06 29.13
N SER A 100 14.41 -4.31 28.34
CA SER A 100 15.38 -3.34 28.85
C SER A 100 14.74 -2.18 29.62
N GLN A 101 13.49 -1.86 29.30
CA GLN A 101 12.67 -0.87 30.01
C GLN A 101 11.93 -1.45 31.25
N GLY A 102 12.19 -2.73 31.58
CA GLY A 102 11.69 -3.37 32.79
C GLY A 102 10.38 -4.14 32.63
N TYR A 103 9.87 -4.33 31.42
CA TYR A 103 8.69 -5.14 31.17
C TYR A 103 9.01 -6.64 31.19
N ASN A 104 8.32 -7.39 32.03
CA ASN A 104 8.50 -8.84 32.11
C ASN A 104 7.67 -9.56 31.06
N ILE A 105 8.17 -9.58 29.81
CA ILE A 105 7.56 -10.29 28.69
C ILE A 105 8.46 -11.41 28.21
N PRO A 106 7.91 -12.55 27.72
CA PRO A 106 8.72 -13.67 27.26
C PRO A 106 9.42 -13.38 25.93
N ASN A 107 10.52 -14.07 25.66
CA ASN A 107 11.19 -14.04 24.36
C ASN A 107 10.32 -14.70 23.29
N TYR A 108 10.53 -14.30 22.01
CA TYR A 108 9.94 -15.02 20.89
C TYR A 108 10.62 -16.37 20.70
N PRO A 109 9.90 -17.52 20.82
CA PRO A 109 10.49 -18.86 20.66
C PRO A 109 10.81 -19.12 19.17
N GLU A 110 12.08 -19.26 18.84
CA GLU A 110 12.50 -19.68 17.47
C GLU A 110 12.21 -21.15 17.24
N LYS A 111 12.52 -21.98 18.25
CA LYS A 111 12.20 -23.40 18.30
C LYS A 111 11.18 -23.62 19.41
N VAL A 112 10.21 -24.47 19.15
CA VAL A 112 9.20 -24.87 20.13
C VAL A 112 9.75 -26.12 20.81
N GLU A 113 10.10 -26.01 22.08
CA GLU A 113 10.66 -27.11 22.87
C GLU A 113 9.63 -27.70 23.87
N ASN A 114 8.60 -26.96 24.18
CA ASN A 114 7.55 -27.34 25.12
C ASN A 114 6.22 -26.64 24.81
N ASP A 115 5.14 -27.01 25.52
CA ASP A 115 3.80 -26.45 25.32
C ASP A 115 3.72 -24.96 25.62
N ASN A 116 4.51 -24.45 26.58
CA ASN A 116 4.55 -23.02 26.89
C ASN A 116 5.15 -22.22 25.73
N ASP A 117 6.19 -22.70 25.08
CA ASP A 117 6.76 -22.08 23.87
C ASP A 117 5.74 -22.06 22.74
N LEU A 118 4.95 -23.12 22.59
CA LEU A 118 3.89 -23.17 21.58
C LEU A 118 2.84 -22.10 21.83
N ILE A 119 2.43 -21.90 23.08
CA ILE A 119 1.47 -20.87 23.49
C ILE A 119 2.05 -19.48 23.22
N ILE A 120 3.26 -19.18 23.71
CA ILE A 120 3.94 -17.90 23.52
C ILE A 120 4.10 -17.59 22.03
N LYS A 121 4.56 -18.56 21.24
CA LYS A 121 4.67 -18.40 19.79
C LYS A 121 3.34 -18.10 19.13
N SER A 122 2.28 -18.80 19.51
CA SER A 122 0.94 -18.59 18.98
C SER A 122 0.40 -17.17 19.27
N ILE A 123 0.78 -16.61 20.41
CA ILE A 123 0.44 -15.24 20.81
C ILE A 123 1.19 -14.23 19.93
N TYR A 124 2.51 -14.35 19.80
CA TYR A 124 3.30 -13.47 18.94
C TYR A 124 2.94 -13.58 17.46
N ASP A 125 2.53 -14.77 17.01
CA ASP A 125 2.10 -15.00 15.64
C ASP A 125 0.83 -14.20 15.26
N LYS A 126 0.04 -13.75 16.23
CA LYS A 126 -1.09 -12.83 16.02
C LYS A 126 -0.67 -11.37 15.92
N ILE A 127 0.52 -11.03 16.44
CA ILE A 127 1.05 -9.64 16.46
C ILE A 127 1.92 -9.37 15.24
N LYS A 128 2.66 -10.38 14.76
CA LYS A 128 3.57 -10.24 13.61
C LYS A 128 2.84 -10.01 12.29
N GLY A 129 3.52 -9.42 11.33
CA GLY A 129 3.00 -9.20 9.99
C GLY A 129 1.86 -8.17 9.95
N SER A 130 0.95 -8.31 9.01
CA SER A 130 -0.18 -7.38 8.82
C SER A 130 -1.33 -7.69 9.81
N ALA A 131 -1.12 -7.45 11.09
CA ALA A 131 -2.10 -7.75 12.13
C ALA A 131 -3.24 -6.72 12.21
N VAL A 132 -2.98 -5.45 11.89
CA VAL A 132 -3.91 -4.33 12.07
C VAL A 132 -4.94 -4.22 10.94
N ASN A 133 -4.49 -4.18 9.69
CA ASN A 133 -5.37 -3.96 8.55
C ASN A 133 -6.53 -4.98 8.43
N PRO A 134 -6.32 -6.29 8.64
CA PRO A 134 -7.42 -7.26 8.57
C PRO A 134 -8.51 -7.06 9.62
N VAL A 135 -8.20 -6.39 10.73
CA VAL A 135 -9.17 -6.07 11.80
C VAL A 135 -9.98 -4.85 11.46
N LEU A 136 -9.36 -3.81 10.88
CA LEU A 136 -9.98 -2.51 10.68
C LEU A 136 -10.69 -2.35 9.33
N ARG A 137 -10.27 -3.06 8.29
CA ARG A 137 -10.81 -2.92 6.93
C ARG A 137 -12.15 -3.65 6.74
N GLU A 138 -13.17 -3.22 7.47
CA GLU A 138 -14.54 -3.74 7.39
C GLU A 138 -15.40 -2.98 6.36
N GLY A 139 -14.79 -2.52 5.27
CA GLY A 139 -15.43 -1.82 4.16
C GLY A 139 -14.61 -1.89 2.88
N ASN A 140 -15.22 -1.48 1.79
CA ASN A 140 -14.54 -1.33 0.50
C ASN A 140 -13.84 0.03 0.41
N SER A 141 -12.78 0.14 -0.40
CA SER A 141 -12.02 1.38 -0.48
C SER A 141 -12.68 2.40 -1.42
N ASP A 142 -12.56 3.67 -1.06
CA ASP A 142 -12.95 4.83 -1.87
C ASP A 142 -11.77 5.81 -1.88
N ARG A 143 -11.02 5.81 -2.98
CA ARG A 143 -9.86 6.69 -3.14
C ARG A 143 -10.18 7.87 -4.03
N ARG A 144 -9.82 9.06 -3.56
CA ARG A 144 -10.14 10.34 -4.20
C ARG A 144 -8.94 11.26 -4.25
N VAL A 145 -8.92 12.14 -5.24
CA VAL A 145 -8.02 13.30 -5.25
C VAL A 145 -8.72 14.45 -4.50
N PRO A 146 -8.16 14.93 -3.39
CA PRO A 146 -8.70 16.06 -2.65
C PRO A 146 -8.66 17.36 -3.49
N LYS A 147 -9.66 18.23 -3.31
CA LYS A 147 -9.76 19.49 -4.04
C LYS A 147 -8.53 20.39 -3.84
N ALA A 148 -8.03 20.48 -2.61
CA ALA A 148 -6.83 21.25 -2.29
C ALA A 148 -5.60 20.79 -3.09
N ILE A 149 -5.43 19.45 -3.24
CA ILE A 149 -4.35 18.86 -4.04
C ILE A 149 -4.55 19.17 -5.52
N LYS A 150 -5.78 19.01 -6.04
CA LYS A 150 -6.07 19.31 -7.45
C LYS A 150 -5.79 20.78 -7.80
N ASN A 151 -6.20 21.70 -6.93
CA ASN A 151 -5.94 23.14 -7.10
C ASN A 151 -4.43 23.45 -7.09
N TYR A 152 -3.70 22.84 -6.16
CA TYR A 152 -2.25 22.97 -6.10
C TYR A 152 -1.57 22.48 -7.40
N ILE A 153 -1.94 21.31 -7.91
CA ILE A 153 -1.36 20.75 -9.15
C ILE A 153 -1.67 21.62 -10.38
N LYS A 154 -2.87 22.21 -10.45
CA LYS A 154 -3.21 23.14 -11.53
C LYS A 154 -2.26 24.34 -11.61
N SER A 155 -1.81 24.82 -10.46
CA SER A 155 -0.89 25.96 -10.39
C SER A 155 0.59 25.54 -10.41
N ASN A 156 0.89 24.30 -10.02
CA ASN A 156 2.24 23.75 -9.88
C ASN A 156 2.33 22.34 -10.53
N PRO A 157 2.13 22.22 -11.85
CA PRO A 157 2.14 20.93 -12.51
C PRO A 157 3.56 20.33 -12.52
N HIS A 158 3.67 19.06 -12.20
CA HIS A 158 4.91 18.30 -12.39
C HIS A 158 5.12 17.97 -13.87
N LYS A 159 6.36 17.66 -14.22
CA LYS A 159 6.71 17.31 -15.61
C LYS A 159 6.51 15.83 -15.86
N LEU A 160 5.96 15.51 -17.03
CA LEU A 160 5.93 14.17 -17.61
C LEU A 160 6.88 14.10 -18.81
N GLY A 161 7.48 12.95 -19.03
CA GLY A 161 8.33 12.71 -20.20
C GLY A 161 7.55 12.82 -21.50
N LYS A 162 8.18 13.38 -22.53
CA LYS A 162 7.59 13.52 -23.87
C LYS A 162 7.51 12.17 -24.57
N TRP A 163 6.32 11.76 -24.93
CA TRP A 163 6.10 10.54 -25.72
C TRP A 163 6.29 10.76 -27.22
N SER A 164 6.81 9.75 -27.89
CA SER A 164 6.94 9.70 -29.35
C SER A 164 6.13 8.54 -29.91
N LYS A 165 5.58 8.73 -31.11
CA LYS A 165 4.96 7.64 -31.89
C LYS A 165 5.94 6.55 -32.26
N ASP A 166 7.23 6.89 -32.37
CA ASP A 166 8.29 5.98 -32.72
C ASP A 166 8.84 5.16 -31.55
N SER A 167 8.34 5.41 -30.32
CA SER A 167 8.75 4.63 -29.14
C SER A 167 8.43 3.15 -29.33
N ARG A 168 9.45 2.31 -29.13
CA ARG A 168 9.34 0.85 -29.22
C ARG A 168 8.91 0.22 -27.89
N THR A 169 8.79 1.03 -26.82
CA THR A 169 8.38 0.54 -25.50
C THR A 169 7.05 -0.19 -25.58
N HIS A 170 6.99 -1.36 -24.96
CA HIS A 170 5.78 -2.17 -24.89
C HIS A 170 5.81 -3.14 -23.71
N VAL A 171 4.65 -3.69 -23.36
CA VAL A 171 4.49 -4.75 -22.36
C VAL A 171 4.51 -6.10 -23.03
N SER A 172 5.14 -7.09 -22.40
CA SER A 172 5.08 -8.48 -22.81
C SER A 172 4.60 -9.35 -21.65
N SER A 173 3.64 -10.24 -21.92
CA SER A 173 3.03 -11.16 -20.96
C SER A 173 2.86 -12.53 -21.58
N MET A 174 2.71 -13.55 -20.71
CA MET A 174 2.44 -14.91 -21.16
C MET A 174 1.06 -14.98 -21.85
N SER A 175 0.99 -15.74 -22.93
CA SER A 175 -0.27 -16.02 -23.64
C SER A 175 -0.91 -17.34 -23.21
N ARG A 176 -0.19 -18.15 -22.43
CA ARG A 176 -0.63 -19.46 -21.90
C ARG A 176 0.17 -19.82 -20.65
N GLY A 177 -0.42 -20.62 -19.79
CA GLY A 177 0.27 -21.21 -18.64
C GLY A 177 0.46 -20.25 -17.45
N ASP A 178 0.01 -19.02 -17.54
CA ASP A 178 -0.02 -18.07 -16.44
C ASP A 178 -1.31 -18.21 -15.60
N PHE A 179 -1.39 -17.49 -14.50
CA PHE A 179 -2.53 -17.56 -13.60
C PHE A 179 -3.85 -17.24 -14.28
N ARG A 180 -3.90 -16.22 -15.11
CA ARG A 180 -5.14 -15.83 -15.81
C ARG A 180 -5.65 -16.92 -16.73
N ASN A 181 -4.77 -17.52 -17.50
CA ASN A 181 -5.17 -18.53 -18.48
C ASN A 181 -5.57 -19.88 -17.85
N ASN A 182 -5.03 -20.19 -16.67
CA ASN A 182 -5.33 -21.41 -15.91
C ASN A 182 -6.40 -21.19 -14.83
N GLU A 183 -7.02 -20.01 -14.75
CA GLU A 183 -8.01 -19.68 -13.73
C GLU A 183 -9.33 -20.36 -13.98
N THR A 184 -9.81 -21.07 -12.95
CA THR A 184 -11.18 -21.61 -12.87
C THR A 184 -11.88 -21.00 -11.67
N SER A 185 -13.19 -20.73 -11.82
CA SER A 185 -13.96 -20.03 -10.80
C SER A 185 -15.38 -20.54 -10.70
N LEU A 186 -15.91 -20.58 -9.49
CA LEU A 186 -17.33 -20.88 -9.24
C LEU A 186 -17.88 -20.01 -8.10
N THR A 187 -19.20 -19.93 -8.04
CA THR A 187 -19.92 -19.35 -6.89
C THR A 187 -20.50 -20.47 -6.05
N SER A 188 -20.21 -20.50 -4.74
CA SER A 188 -20.70 -21.54 -3.83
C SER A 188 -22.21 -21.46 -3.60
N ASP A 189 -22.90 -22.60 -3.65
CA ASP A 189 -24.34 -22.68 -3.41
C ASP A 189 -24.69 -22.74 -1.92
N LYS A 190 -23.76 -23.15 -1.07
CA LYS A 190 -23.98 -23.40 0.36
C LYS A 190 -22.81 -22.93 1.23
N HIS A 191 -23.04 -22.92 2.53
CA HIS A 191 -21.98 -22.77 3.51
C HIS A 191 -21.28 -24.11 3.72
N GLU A 192 -19.98 -24.18 3.53
CA GLU A 192 -19.22 -25.44 3.59
C GLU A 192 -17.77 -25.27 3.98
N LEU A 193 -17.12 -26.38 4.31
CA LEU A 193 -15.68 -26.44 4.53
C LEU A 193 -15.02 -27.12 3.34
N LEU A 194 -13.93 -26.52 2.87
CA LEU A 194 -13.12 -27.06 1.78
C LEU A 194 -11.74 -27.45 2.27
N ASN A 195 -11.17 -28.44 1.61
CA ASN A 195 -9.80 -28.88 1.79
C ASN A 195 -9.07 -28.88 0.44
N ILE A 196 -7.79 -28.56 0.47
CA ILE A 196 -6.90 -28.58 -0.70
C ILE A 196 -5.97 -29.79 -0.55
N TYR A 197 -6.00 -30.66 -1.54
CA TYR A 197 -5.17 -31.87 -1.59
C TYR A 197 -4.31 -31.89 -2.83
N HIS A 198 -3.12 -32.45 -2.68
CA HIS A 198 -2.28 -32.86 -3.80
C HIS A 198 -2.29 -34.39 -3.93
N TYR A 199 -2.57 -34.89 -5.09
CA TYR A 199 -2.44 -36.31 -5.47
C TYR A 199 -1.25 -36.43 -6.42
N ASN A 200 -0.25 -37.22 -6.04
CA ASN A 200 0.88 -37.48 -6.92
C ASN A 200 0.54 -38.50 -8.02
N LYS A 201 1.50 -38.81 -8.91
CA LYS A 201 1.30 -39.77 -10.00
C LYS A 201 0.89 -41.18 -9.53
N ASN A 202 1.19 -41.54 -8.30
CA ASN A 202 0.81 -42.80 -7.68
C ASN A 202 -0.49 -42.69 -6.88
N GLU A 203 -1.30 -41.67 -7.09
CA GLU A 203 -2.56 -41.35 -6.38
C GLU A 203 -2.39 -41.23 -4.85
N LYS A 204 -1.15 -41.01 -4.37
CA LYS A 204 -0.91 -40.74 -2.94
C LYS A 204 -1.39 -39.33 -2.62
N LYS A 205 -2.35 -39.24 -1.70
CA LYS A 205 -2.98 -38.01 -1.23
C LYS A 205 -2.10 -37.31 -0.17
N SER A 206 -1.83 -36.04 -0.33
CA SER A 206 -1.24 -35.17 0.68
C SER A 206 -2.07 -33.91 0.89
N ILE A 207 -2.11 -33.44 2.12
CA ILE A 207 -2.90 -32.28 2.52
C ILE A 207 -2.05 -31.03 2.34
N LEU A 208 -2.58 -30.03 1.63
CA LEU A 208 -1.97 -28.70 1.52
C LEU A 208 -2.64 -27.69 2.47
N LYS A 209 -3.96 -27.75 2.59
CA LYS A 209 -4.75 -26.91 3.50
C LYS A 209 -6.07 -27.57 3.83
N GLU A 210 -6.50 -27.44 5.09
CA GLU A 210 -7.78 -27.98 5.55
C GLU A 210 -8.68 -26.90 6.16
N ASN A 211 -9.96 -27.26 6.27
CA ASN A 211 -10.96 -26.50 7.01
C ASN A 211 -11.13 -25.05 6.52
N ILE A 212 -11.05 -24.83 5.21
CA ILE A 212 -11.27 -23.51 4.61
C ILE A 212 -12.77 -23.24 4.63
N THR A 213 -13.19 -22.26 5.42
CA THR A 213 -14.60 -21.87 5.53
C THR A 213 -15.03 -21.07 4.30
N VAL A 214 -16.03 -21.58 3.61
CA VAL A 214 -16.67 -20.93 2.47
C VAL A 214 -18.12 -20.58 2.80
N HIS A 215 -18.49 -19.32 2.60
CA HIS A 215 -19.85 -18.86 2.81
C HIS A 215 -20.70 -19.06 1.55
N LYS A 216 -22.02 -19.25 1.73
CA LYS A 216 -22.96 -19.30 0.61
C LYS A 216 -22.82 -18.06 -0.28
N LYS A 217 -22.81 -18.26 -1.60
CA LYS A 217 -22.59 -17.25 -2.64
C LYS A 217 -21.18 -16.61 -2.63
N ALA A 218 -20.23 -17.17 -1.90
CA ALA A 218 -18.84 -16.76 -2.06
C ALA A 218 -18.30 -17.20 -3.43
N ILE A 219 -17.48 -16.35 -4.04
CA ILE A 219 -16.72 -16.69 -5.25
C ILE A 219 -15.45 -17.38 -4.83
N ILE A 220 -15.15 -18.50 -5.46
CA ILE A 220 -13.96 -19.32 -5.25
C ILE A 220 -13.20 -19.36 -6.57
N ASP A 221 -11.91 -19.01 -6.54
CA ASP A 221 -11.03 -19.07 -7.70
C ASP A 221 -9.84 -19.96 -7.40
N CYS A 222 -9.50 -20.81 -8.35
CA CYS A 222 -8.30 -21.64 -8.32
C CYS A 222 -7.50 -21.43 -9.61
N SER A 223 -6.19 -21.33 -9.49
CA SER A 223 -5.32 -21.11 -10.63
C SER A 223 -3.90 -21.60 -10.38
N TYR A 224 -3.08 -21.69 -11.43
CA TYR A 224 -1.67 -22.00 -11.31
C TYR A 224 -0.83 -21.34 -12.41
N MET A 225 0.44 -21.10 -12.09
CA MET A 225 1.49 -20.70 -13.01
C MET A 225 2.31 -21.93 -13.38
N SER A 226 2.36 -22.28 -14.67
CA SER A 226 3.25 -23.32 -15.17
C SER A 226 4.67 -22.77 -15.26
N ILE A 227 5.59 -23.37 -14.52
CA ILE A 227 6.99 -22.92 -14.51
C ILE A 227 7.68 -23.21 -15.84
N SER A 228 7.40 -24.34 -16.48
CA SER A 228 7.99 -24.61 -17.81
C SER A 228 7.54 -23.57 -18.85
N ALA A 229 6.24 -23.21 -18.84
CA ALA A 229 5.75 -22.16 -19.75
C ALA A 229 6.32 -20.79 -19.42
N LEU A 230 6.54 -20.47 -18.14
CA LEU A 230 7.20 -19.25 -17.70
C LEU A 230 8.64 -19.19 -18.18
N GLU A 231 9.42 -20.25 -17.99
CA GLU A 231 10.83 -20.30 -18.41
C GLU A 231 10.97 -20.18 -19.93
N ASP A 232 10.13 -20.88 -20.70
CA ASP A 232 10.06 -20.74 -22.17
C ASP A 232 9.72 -19.29 -22.59
N PHE A 233 8.75 -18.68 -21.90
CA PHE A 233 8.37 -17.30 -22.16
C PHE A 233 9.55 -16.36 -21.90
N ILE A 234 10.22 -16.47 -20.76
CA ILE A 234 11.34 -15.59 -20.37
C ILE A 234 12.53 -15.77 -21.32
N ASP A 235 12.88 -17.01 -21.68
CA ASP A 235 13.98 -17.25 -22.65
C ASP A 235 13.70 -16.57 -23.99
N ASN A 236 12.45 -16.64 -24.47
CA ASN A 236 12.03 -15.93 -25.68
C ASN A 236 12.14 -14.39 -25.53
N GLN A 237 11.73 -13.84 -24.37
CA GLN A 237 11.81 -12.39 -24.13
C GLN A 237 13.26 -11.90 -24.06
N ILE A 238 14.15 -12.65 -23.42
CA ILE A 238 15.59 -12.34 -23.38
C ILE A 238 16.19 -12.30 -24.77
N ARG A 239 15.90 -13.31 -25.61
CA ARG A 239 16.39 -13.36 -27.01
C ARG A 239 15.88 -12.17 -27.82
N GLU A 240 14.58 -11.90 -27.75
CA GLU A 240 13.96 -10.80 -28.50
C GLU A 240 14.51 -9.43 -28.07
N CYS A 241 14.71 -9.20 -26.76
CA CYS A 241 15.30 -7.96 -26.25
C CYS A 241 16.73 -7.76 -26.80
N LYS A 242 17.53 -8.83 -26.83
CA LYS A 242 18.88 -8.78 -27.37
C LYS A 242 18.88 -8.49 -28.86
N GLU A 243 18.09 -9.22 -29.66
CA GLU A 243 17.97 -9.05 -31.10
C GLU A 243 17.53 -7.65 -31.53
N LYS A 244 16.54 -7.09 -30.75
CA LYS A 244 15.96 -5.78 -31.02
C LYS A 244 16.70 -4.64 -30.34
N ASN A 245 17.75 -4.91 -29.60
CA ASN A 245 18.46 -3.93 -28.75
C ASN A 245 17.50 -3.10 -27.93
N MET A 246 16.68 -3.79 -27.09
CA MET A 246 15.75 -3.18 -26.15
C MET A 246 16.16 -3.45 -24.72
N LEU A 247 15.88 -2.49 -23.84
CA LEU A 247 16.11 -2.64 -22.40
C LEU A 247 15.08 -3.62 -21.83
N LEU A 248 15.53 -4.64 -21.12
CA LEU A 248 14.69 -5.62 -20.45
C LEU A 248 14.37 -5.14 -19.02
N SER A 249 13.10 -5.11 -18.65
CA SER A 249 12.66 -4.76 -17.31
C SER A 249 11.57 -5.72 -16.81
N LEU A 250 11.76 -6.29 -15.63
CA LEU A 250 10.80 -7.18 -14.97
C LEU A 250 9.94 -6.39 -13.98
N HIS A 251 8.63 -6.65 -13.96
CA HIS A 251 7.68 -6.00 -13.06
C HIS A 251 6.74 -7.04 -12.45
N LEU A 252 6.70 -7.10 -11.11
CA LEU A 252 5.95 -8.08 -10.33
C LEU A 252 5.19 -7.43 -9.16
N LYS A 253 4.15 -8.09 -8.67
CA LYS A 253 3.39 -7.67 -7.48
C LYS A 253 3.99 -8.24 -6.17
N ALA A 254 5.30 -8.27 -6.05
CA ALA A 254 6.02 -8.94 -4.97
C ALA A 254 5.69 -8.41 -3.54
N SER A 255 5.11 -7.22 -3.42
CA SER A 255 4.68 -6.66 -2.12
C SER A 255 3.48 -7.38 -1.51
N MET A 256 2.51 -7.81 -2.35
CA MET A 256 1.30 -8.52 -1.95
C MET A 256 1.42 -10.02 -2.18
N MET A 257 1.98 -10.44 -3.32
CA MET A 257 2.13 -11.82 -3.77
C MET A 257 3.39 -12.46 -3.17
N LYS A 258 3.47 -12.51 -1.85
CA LYS A 258 4.69 -12.88 -1.10
C LYS A 258 5.19 -14.30 -1.30
N VAL A 259 4.41 -15.19 -1.92
CA VAL A 259 4.81 -16.56 -2.25
C VAL A 259 5.07 -16.70 -3.72
N SER A 260 4.11 -16.35 -4.59
CA SER A 260 4.21 -16.58 -6.03
C SER A 260 5.27 -15.72 -6.69
N ASP A 261 5.31 -14.42 -6.41
CA ASP A 261 6.12 -13.49 -7.19
C ASP A 261 7.62 -13.58 -6.91
N PRO A 262 8.10 -13.82 -5.68
CA PRO A 262 9.51 -14.16 -5.47
C PRO A 262 9.95 -15.44 -6.19
N ILE A 263 9.08 -16.46 -6.29
CA ILE A 263 9.38 -17.69 -7.04
C ILE A 263 9.48 -17.37 -8.54
N ILE A 264 8.54 -16.60 -9.10
CA ILE A 264 8.59 -16.14 -10.50
C ILE A 264 9.88 -15.37 -10.74
N PHE A 265 10.23 -14.44 -9.86
CA PHE A 265 11.48 -13.67 -9.92
C PHE A 265 12.71 -14.57 -9.97
N GLY A 266 12.78 -15.58 -9.08
CA GLY A 266 13.87 -16.55 -9.06
C GLY A 266 13.99 -17.36 -10.35
N HIS A 267 12.88 -17.72 -10.99
CA HIS A 267 12.90 -18.39 -12.29
C HIS A 267 13.37 -17.48 -13.42
N VAL A 268 13.02 -16.18 -13.40
CA VAL A 268 13.56 -15.21 -14.36
C VAL A 268 15.09 -15.14 -14.27
N LEU A 269 15.63 -15.06 -13.05
CA LEU A 269 17.08 -15.06 -12.85
C LEU A 269 17.73 -16.37 -13.31
N LYS A 270 17.10 -17.52 -13.01
CA LYS A 270 17.62 -18.82 -13.45
C LYS A 270 17.69 -18.97 -14.96
N VAL A 271 16.72 -18.40 -15.68
CA VAL A 271 16.75 -18.41 -17.15
C VAL A 271 17.81 -17.44 -17.69
N PHE A 272 17.93 -16.25 -17.09
CA PHE A 272 18.92 -15.26 -17.51
C PHE A 272 20.34 -15.72 -17.26
N PHE A 273 20.64 -16.26 -16.08
CA PHE A 273 21.96 -16.73 -15.64
C PHE A 273 22.16 -18.23 -15.83
N LYS A 274 21.52 -18.83 -16.84
CA LYS A 274 21.53 -20.29 -17.06
C LYS A 274 22.92 -20.86 -17.26
N ASN A 275 23.85 -20.13 -17.89
CA ASN A 275 25.22 -20.60 -18.11
C ASN A 275 26.02 -20.59 -16.81
N PHE A 276 25.97 -19.48 -16.06
CA PHE A 276 26.57 -19.35 -14.75
C PHE A 276 26.09 -20.49 -13.80
N ILE A 277 24.77 -20.72 -13.72
CA ILE A 277 24.18 -21.75 -12.87
C ILE A 277 24.63 -23.15 -13.29
N LYS A 278 24.61 -23.45 -14.59
CA LYS A 278 25.02 -24.76 -15.14
C LYS A 278 26.47 -25.08 -14.77
N ASN A 279 27.36 -24.10 -14.83
CA ASN A 279 28.78 -24.27 -14.55
C ASN A 279 29.07 -24.39 -13.04
N ASN A 280 28.25 -23.81 -12.18
CA ASN A 280 28.55 -23.62 -10.76
C ASN A 280 27.52 -24.20 -9.80
N ASN A 281 26.60 -25.07 -10.26
CA ASN A 281 25.46 -25.56 -9.49
C ASN A 281 25.88 -26.15 -8.12
N LYS A 282 26.97 -26.93 -8.05
CA LYS A 282 27.44 -27.53 -6.80
C LYS A 282 27.83 -26.49 -5.76
N VAL A 283 28.57 -25.45 -6.16
CA VAL A 283 29.01 -24.37 -5.26
C VAL A 283 27.81 -23.56 -4.79
N LEU A 284 26.86 -23.25 -5.69
CA LEU A 284 25.67 -22.50 -5.37
C LEU A 284 24.76 -23.23 -4.37
N ASP A 285 24.67 -24.56 -4.50
CA ASP A 285 23.95 -25.42 -3.53
C ASP A 285 24.66 -25.46 -2.16
N GLU A 286 26.01 -25.58 -2.15
CA GLU A 286 26.82 -25.60 -0.94
C GLU A 286 26.66 -24.34 -0.09
N ILE A 287 26.63 -23.15 -0.73
CA ILE A 287 26.47 -21.86 -0.05
C ILE A 287 25.00 -21.46 0.13
N ASN A 288 24.06 -22.29 -0.26
CA ASN A 288 22.61 -22.08 -0.14
C ASN A 288 22.15 -20.76 -0.77
N VAL A 289 22.43 -20.56 -2.06
CA VAL A 289 21.95 -19.39 -2.81
C VAL A 289 20.43 -19.45 -2.99
N ASP A 290 19.74 -18.36 -2.64
CA ASP A 290 18.31 -18.21 -2.90
C ASP A 290 18.05 -17.22 -4.05
N PHE A 291 17.82 -17.75 -5.24
CA PHE A 291 17.50 -16.95 -6.43
C PHE A 291 16.21 -16.12 -6.27
N ASN A 292 15.28 -16.53 -5.40
CA ASN A 292 14.05 -15.79 -5.16
C ASN A 292 14.31 -14.45 -4.45
N SER A 293 15.46 -14.33 -3.79
CA SER A 293 15.92 -13.12 -3.12
C SER A 293 16.78 -12.20 -3.99
N GLY A 294 17.12 -12.61 -5.21
CA GLY A 294 17.80 -11.80 -6.23
C GLY A 294 19.33 -11.81 -6.19
N LEU A 295 19.92 -11.03 -7.07
CA LEU A 295 21.38 -10.88 -7.18
C LEU A 295 22.04 -10.42 -5.88
N SER A 296 21.35 -9.59 -5.08
CA SER A 296 21.89 -9.17 -3.79
C SER A 296 22.17 -10.34 -2.85
N ASN A 297 21.29 -11.35 -2.81
CA ASN A 297 21.54 -12.56 -2.05
C ASN A 297 22.68 -13.40 -2.64
N ILE A 298 22.74 -13.50 -3.98
CA ILE A 298 23.82 -14.22 -4.65
C ILE A 298 25.18 -13.61 -4.25
N PHE A 299 25.35 -12.29 -4.40
CA PHE A 299 26.59 -11.61 -4.02
C PHE A 299 26.90 -11.75 -2.52
N GLU A 300 25.91 -11.64 -1.63
CA GLU A 300 26.08 -11.87 -0.19
C GLU A 300 26.63 -13.28 0.10
N LYS A 301 26.11 -14.29 -0.56
CA LYS A 301 26.54 -15.68 -0.39
C LYS A 301 27.90 -15.94 -1.00
N LEU A 302 28.19 -15.40 -2.18
CA LEU A 302 29.51 -15.50 -2.80
C LEU A 302 30.62 -14.90 -1.92
N ASN A 303 30.35 -13.81 -1.22
CA ASN A 303 31.29 -13.19 -0.28
C ASN A 303 31.64 -14.07 0.96
N GLN A 304 30.98 -15.22 1.13
CA GLN A 304 31.34 -16.22 2.15
C GLN A 304 32.46 -17.17 1.67
N LEU A 305 32.79 -17.15 0.39
CA LEU A 305 33.89 -17.91 -0.20
C LEU A 305 35.21 -17.13 -0.09
N ASP A 306 36.33 -17.80 -0.46
CA ASP A 306 37.61 -17.11 -0.63
C ASP A 306 37.57 -16.11 -1.81
N ASN A 307 38.44 -15.10 -1.76
CA ASN A 307 38.45 -14.01 -2.73
C ASN A 307 38.61 -14.49 -4.17
N VAL A 308 39.46 -15.50 -4.41
CA VAL A 308 39.73 -15.98 -5.78
C VAL A 308 38.50 -16.64 -6.40
N ARG A 309 37.79 -17.46 -5.62
CA ARG A 309 36.53 -18.07 -6.06
C ARG A 309 35.42 -17.04 -6.25
N THR A 310 35.33 -16.08 -5.33
CA THR A 310 34.35 -14.98 -5.37
C THR A 310 34.52 -14.18 -6.64
N GLU A 311 35.74 -13.69 -6.94
CA GLU A 311 36.03 -12.89 -8.15
C GLU A 311 35.74 -13.66 -9.43
N LYS A 312 36.10 -14.96 -9.49
CA LYS A 312 35.77 -15.80 -10.64
C LYS A 312 34.26 -15.91 -10.86
N LEU A 313 33.48 -16.17 -9.82
CA LEU A 313 32.05 -16.35 -9.91
C LEU A 313 31.33 -15.04 -10.29
N ILE A 314 31.80 -13.91 -9.75
CA ILE A 314 31.30 -12.57 -10.12
C ILE A 314 31.57 -12.32 -11.62
N SER A 315 32.80 -12.61 -12.11
CA SER A 315 33.13 -12.43 -13.52
C SER A 315 32.25 -13.29 -14.46
N GLU A 316 31.85 -14.50 -14.03
CA GLU A 316 30.93 -15.33 -14.81
C GLU A 316 29.50 -14.76 -14.84
N ILE A 317 29.04 -14.13 -13.74
CA ILE A 317 27.75 -13.40 -13.71
C ILE A 317 27.82 -12.18 -14.64
N GLU A 318 28.91 -11.41 -14.59
CA GLU A 318 29.13 -10.25 -15.45
C GLU A 318 29.15 -10.65 -16.94
N LEU A 319 29.77 -11.80 -17.26
CA LEU A 319 29.80 -12.34 -18.61
C LEU A 319 28.37 -12.70 -19.11
N ASP A 320 27.53 -13.31 -18.28
CA ASP A 320 26.13 -13.58 -18.63
C ASP A 320 25.35 -12.27 -18.84
N ILE A 321 25.61 -11.22 -18.04
CA ILE A 321 25.01 -9.88 -18.23
C ILE A 321 25.49 -9.26 -19.57
N GLU A 322 26.76 -9.32 -19.88
CA GLU A 322 27.33 -8.80 -21.13
C GLU A 322 26.79 -9.54 -22.36
N ASN A 323 26.59 -10.84 -22.24
CA ASN A 323 26.05 -11.68 -23.31
C ASN A 323 24.51 -11.63 -23.39
N GLY A 324 23.83 -11.06 -22.41
CA GLY A 324 22.38 -10.86 -22.38
C GLY A 324 21.93 -9.58 -23.09
N PRO A 325 20.64 -9.23 -23.03
CA PRO A 325 20.14 -7.89 -23.29
C PRO A 325 20.52 -6.94 -22.17
N ASP A 326 20.56 -5.62 -22.43
CA ASP A 326 20.67 -4.62 -21.39
C ASP A 326 19.52 -4.76 -20.39
N ILE A 327 19.82 -4.74 -19.09
CA ILE A 327 18.85 -4.83 -17.98
C ILE A 327 18.58 -3.42 -17.48
N ALA A 328 17.29 -3.12 -17.21
CA ALA A 328 16.90 -1.85 -16.62
C ALA A 328 17.56 -1.65 -15.26
N MET A 329 18.05 -0.43 -15.01
CA MET A 329 18.69 -0.06 -13.75
C MET A 329 17.69 0.56 -12.78
N VAL A 330 17.75 0.15 -11.52
CA VAL A 330 17.10 0.81 -10.40
C VAL A 330 17.94 1.98 -9.90
N ASN A 331 19.26 1.78 -9.87
CA ASN A 331 20.23 2.82 -9.56
C ASN A 331 21.51 2.57 -10.35
N TYR A 332 21.72 3.31 -11.42
CA TYR A 332 22.88 3.13 -12.31
C TYR A 332 24.20 3.56 -11.62
N GLU A 333 24.18 4.58 -10.74
CA GLU A 333 25.37 5.03 -10.03
C GLU A 333 25.94 3.96 -9.07
N LYS A 334 25.04 3.12 -8.51
CA LYS A 334 25.38 2.02 -7.60
C LYS A 334 25.42 0.66 -8.28
N ASN A 335 25.26 0.62 -9.59
CA ASN A 335 25.16 -0.62 -10.38
C ASN A 335 24.05 -1.58 -9.88
N ILE A 336 22.92 -1.04 -9.40
CA ILE A 336 21.77 -1.81 -8.95
C ILE A 336 20.81 -1.98 -10.12
N THR A 337 20.69 -3.21 -10.60
CA THR A 337 19.78 -3.58 -11.69
C THR A 337 18.40 -3.97 -11.17
N ASN A 338 17.46 -4.09 -12.08
CA ASN A 338 16.12 -4.64 -11.90
C ASN A 338 16.09 -6.09 -11.34
N PHE A 339 17.24 -6.79 -11.33
CA PHE A 339 17.40 -8.18 -10.84
C PHE A 339 18.02 -8.28 -9.43
N HIS A 340 18.27 -7.17 -8.74
CA HIS A 340 18.94 -7.20 -7.45
C HIS A 340 18.05 -7.71 -6.33
N ILE A 341 16.84 -7.16 -6.16
CA ILE A 341 15.86 -7.60 -5.17
C ILE A 341 14.42 -7.46 -5.68
N PRO A 342 13.50 -8.39 -5.33
CA PRO A 342 12.10 -8.31 -5.78
C PRO A 342 11.35 -7.04 -5.34
N SER A 343 11.73 -6.43 -4.22
CA SER A 343 11.10 -5.21 -3.71
C SER A 343 11.36 -3.97 -4.57
N ASP A 344 12.37 -3.98 -5.43
CA ASP A 344 12.70 -2.85 -6.31
C ASP A 344 11.84 -2.82 -7.59
N ILE A 345 11.13 -3.91 -7.88
CA ILE A 345 10.34 -4.07 -9.11
C ILE A 345 8.84 -4.19 -8.85
N ILE A 346 8.37 -3.66 -7.74
CA ILE A 346 6.94 -3.66 -7.42
C ILE A 346 6.19 -2.90 -8.52
N ILE A 347 5.34 -3.64 -9.23
CA ILE A 347 4.65 -3.19 -10.45
C ILE A 347 3.85 -1.90 -10.25
N ASP A 348 3.24 -1.71 -9.08
CA ASP A 348 2.43 -0.53 -8.75
C ASP A 348 3.24 0.77 -8.80
N ALA A 349 4.53 0.70 -8.50
CA ALA A 349 5.45 1.84 -8.53
C ALA A 349 6.27 1.88 -9.81
N SER A 350 6.82 0.74 -10.23
CA SER A 350 7.80 0.66 -11.32
C SER A 350 7.18 0.93 -12.69
N MET A 351 5.98 0.41 -12.97
CA MET A 351 5.30 0.66 -14.25
C MET A 351 4.83 2.12 -14.40
N PRO A 352 4.14 2.73 -13.41
CA PRO A 352 3.80 4.15 -13.50
C PRO A 352 5.02 5.08 -13.59
N ALA A 353 6.14 4.75 -12.91
CA ALA A 353 7.39 5.50 -13.03
C ALA A 353 7.96 5.45 -14.44
N MET A 354 7.95 4.26 -15.08
CA MET A 354 8.36 4.10 -16.47
C MET A 354 7.45 4.91 -17.41
N ILE A 355 6.14 4.83 -17.26
CA ILE A 355 5.17 5.57 -18.07
C ILE A 355 5.35 7.09 -17.90
N LYS A 356 5.57 7.56 -16.67
CA LYS A 356 5.88 8.96 -16.37
C LYS A 356 7.14 9.44 -17.11
N SER A 357 8.09 8.55 -17.33
CA SER A 357 9.36 8.80 -18.04
C SER A 357 9.28 8.47 -19.53
N SER A 358 8.10 8.63 -20.16
CA SER A 358 7.82 8.32 -21.58
C SER A 358 8.11 6.88 -21.99
N GLY A 359 7.90 5.92 -21.10
CA GLY A 359 8.14 4.51 -21.33
C GLY A 359 9.60 4.10 -21.30
N LYS A 360 10.49 4.96 -20.84
CA LYS A 360 11.93 4.73 -20.80
C LYS A 360 12.41 4.43 -19.39
N MET A 361 13.43 3.61 -19.29
CA MET A 361 14.18 3.36 -18.06
C MET A 361 15.68 3.58 -18.31
N TRP A 362 16.45 3.69 -17.24
CA TRP A 362 17.91 3.86 -17.33
C TRP A 362 18.60 2.56 -17.71
N ASP A 363 19.59 2.67 -18.60
CA ASP A 363 20.58 1.63 -18.81
C ASP A 363 21.77 1.77 -17.83
N LYS A 364 22.77 0.92 -17.96
CA LYS A 364 23.98 0.92 -17.12
C LYS A 364 24.82 2.21 -17.20
N ASN A 365 24.64 3.01 -18.24
CA ASN A 365 25.34 4.29 -18.43
C ASN A 365 24.51 5.48 -17.93
N GLY A 366 23.31 5.25 -17.40
CA GLY A 366 22.37 6.30 -16.98
C GLY A 366 21.63 6.97 -18.15
N GLU A 367 21.60 6.32 -19.32
CA GLU A 367 20.86 6.78 -20.49
C GLU A 367 19.44 6.20 -20.49
N LEU A 368 18.46 7.02 -20.89
CA LEU A 368 17.07 6.59 -21.01
C LEU A 368 16.83 5.85 -22.34
N LYS A 369 16.48 4.58 -22.26
CA LYS A 369 16.18 3.71 -23.41
C LYS A 369 14.75 3.21 -23.43
N ASP A 370 14.22 2.95 -24.64
CA ASP A 370 12.97 2.24 -24.82
C ASP A 370 13.02 0.86 -24.18
N THR A 371 11.97 0.52 -23.45
CA THR A 371 11.97 -0.61 -22.54
C THR A 371 10.93 -1.64 -22.93
N LYS A 372 11.29 -2.91 -22.87
CA LYS A 372 10.36 -4.03 -22.89
C LYS A 372 10.01 -4.40 -21.46
N ALA A 373 8.78 -4.07 -21.04
CA ALA A 373 8.29 -4.38 -19.71
C ALA A 373 7.76 -5.82 -19.68
N ILE A 374 8.44 -6.68 -18.94
CA ILE A 374 8.05 -8.09 -18.77
C ILE A 374 7.13 -8.19 -17.55
N ILE A 375 5.87 -8.54 -17.79
CA ILE A 375 4.83 -8.79 -16.78
C ILE A 375 4.29 -10.19 -17.03
N PRO A 376 4.85 -11.25 -16.42
CA PRO A 376 4.50 -12.63 -16.77
C PRO A 376 3.01 -12.94 -16.69
N ASP A 377 2.35 -12.60 -15.57
CA ASP A 377 0.91 -12.80 -15.41
C ASP A 377 0.11 -11.78 -16.24
N SER A 378 -0.68 -12.26 -17.20
CA SER A 378 -1.45 -11.42 -18.11
C SER A 378 -2.75 -10.84 -17.53
N SER A 379 -3.06 -11.08 -16.24
CA SER A 379 -4.32 -10.68 -15.62
C SER A 379 -4.65 -9.21 -15.82
N TYR A 380 -3.67 -8.33 -15.62
CA TYR A 380 -3.84 -6.88 -15.71
C TYR A 380 -2.75 -6.14 -16.50
N SER A 381 -1.82 -6.86 -17.13
CA SER A 381 -0.75 -6.26 -17.94
C SER A 381 -1.27 -5.34 -19.04
N SER A 382 -2.45 -5.64 -19.57
CA SER A 382 -3.09 -4.89 -20.65
C SER A 382 -3.43 -3.42 -20.28
N ILE A 383 -3.55 -3.07 -19.00
CA ILE A 383 -3.80 -1.68 -18.59
C ILE A 383 -2.58 -0.79 -18.90
N TYR A 384 -1.39 -1.34 -18.68
CA TYR A 384 -0.15 -0.63 -18.96
C TYR A 384 0.12 -0.54 -20.46
N GLN A 385 -0.15 -1.63 -21.21
CA GLN A 385 -0.04 -1.59 -22.67
C GLN A 385 -0.99 -0.54 -23.27
N ALA A 386 -2.26 -0.53 -22.84
CA ALA A 386 -3.23 0.46 -23.31
C ALA A 386 -2.79 1.90 -22.99
N THR A 387 -2.18 2.12 -21.82
CA THR A 387 -1.67 3.45 -21.43
C THR A 387 -0.49 3.86 -22.28
N ILE A 388 0.45 2.94 -22.55
CA ILE A 388 1.61 3.17 -23.42
C ILE A 388 1.14 3.52 -24.84
N ASP A 389 0.25 2.73 -25.42
CA ASP A 389 -0.26 2.94 -26.78
C ASP A 389 -1.00 4.28 -26.89
N PHE A 390 -1.85 4.59 -25.89
CA PHE A 390 -2.53 5.87 -25.84
C PHE A 390 -1.55 7.05 -25.79
N CYS A 391 -0.50 6.96 -24.95
CA CYS A 391 0.49 8.02 -24.83
C CYS A 391 1.37 8.15 -26.09
N LYS A 392 1.67 7.06 -26.78
CA LYS A 392 2.37 7.11 -28.08
C LYS A 392 1.59 7.90 -29.13
N GLU A 393 0.27 7.65 -29.21
CA GLU A 393 -0.59 8.30 -30.19
C GLU A 393 -0.94 9.73 -29.81
N ASN A 394 -1.16 9.99 -28.54
CA ASN A 394 -1.74 11.22 -28.04
C ASN A 394 -0.75 12.17 -27.37
N GLY A 395 0.49 11.74 -27.15
CA GLY A 395 1.48 12.44 -26.33
C GLY A 395 1.22 12.25 -24.82
N GLN A 396 2.06 12.89 -24.03
CA GLN A 396 1.93 12.88 -22.56
C GLN A 396 0.71 13.70 -22.10
N PHE A 397 0.20 13.36 -20.91
CA PHE A 397 -0.83 14.18 -20.27
C PHE A 397 -0.29 15.52 -19.79
N ASP A 398 -1.18 16.50 -19.66
CA ASP A 398 -0.93 17.72 -18.90
C ASP A 398 -1.58 17.60 -17.52
N PRO A 399 -0.80 17.51 -16.43
CA PRO A 399 -1.34 17.37 -15.06
C PRO A 399 -2.28 18.50 -14.64
N ALA A 400 -2.10 19.71 -15.22
CA ALA A 400 -2.95 20.87 -14.91
C ALA A 400 -4.33 20.76 -15.55
N LEU A 401 -4.44 20.14 -16.72
CA LEU A 401 -5.66 20.09 -17.53
C LEU A 401 -6.42 18.77 -17.42
N MET A 402 -5.72 17.67 -17.15
CA MET A 402 -6.34 16.34 -17.13
C MET A 402 -7.38 16.21 -16.02
N GLY A 403 -8.38 15.35 -16.28
CA GLY A 403 -9.36 14.96 -15.29
C GLY A 403 -8.78 14.05 -14.20
N THR A 404 -9.59 13.70 -13.21
CA THR A 404 -9.25 12.88 -12.06
C THR A 404 -9.88 11.49 -12.17
N VAL A 405 -9.14 10.45 -11.83
CA VAL A 405 -9.67 9.09 -11.67
C VAL A 405 -9.81 8.76 -10.19
N GLN A 406 -11.06 8.67 -9.75
CA GLN A 406 -11.37 8.12 -8.43
C GLN A 406 -11.43 6.59 -8.50
N ASN A 407 -11.27 5.89 -7.37
CA ASN A 407 -11.33 4.44 -7.36
C ASN A 407 -12.22 3.91 -6.24
N VAL A 408 -13.15 3.02 -6.61
CA VAL A 408 -13.91 2.18 -5.69
C VAL A 408 -13.37 0.77 -5.80
N GLY A 409 -12.68 0.32 -4.75
CA GLY A 409 -11.93 -0.94 -4.74
C GLY A 409 -12.54 -2.00 -3.85
N LEU A 410 -12.70 -3.22 -4.37
CA LEU A 410 -13.16 -4.38 -3.60
C LEU A 410 -12.09 -4.77 -2.56
N MET A 411 -12.44 -4.71 -1.27
CA MET A 411 -11.50 -4.95 -0.18
C MET A 411 -12.17 -5.55 1.07
N ALA A 412 -13.46 -5.30 1.26
CA ALA A 412 -14.19 -5.66 2.47
C ALA A 412 -14.15 -7.17 2.75
N LYS A 413 -14.26 -7.54 4.05
CA LYS A 413 -14.32 -8.95 4.49
C LYS A 413 -13.15 -9.79 3.99
N LYS A 414 -11.97 -9.19 3.88
CA LYS A 414 -10.75 -9.85 3.37
C LYS A 414 -10.97 -10.43 1.97
N ALA A 415 -11.67 -9.70 1.10
CA ALA A 415 -11.82 -10.10 -0.29
C ALA A 415 -10.45 -10.39 -0.89
N GLU A 416 -10.29 -11.60 -1.40
CA GLU A 416 -9.04 -12.08 -1.98
C GLU A 416 -9.15 -12.01 -3.50
N GLU A 417 -8.08 -11.62 -4.10
CA GLU A 417 -7.82 -11.83 -5.51
C GLU A 417 -6.38 -12.29 -5.57
N TYR A 418 -5.96 -13.11 -6.42
CA TYR A 418 -4.71 -13.84 -6.36
C TYR A 418 -3.69 -13.28 -5.32
N GLY A 419 -2.87 -14.11 -4.70
CA GLY A 419 -1.89 -13.72 -3.68
C GLY A 419 -2.31 -13.97 -2.24
N SER A 420 -3.38 -14.71 -2.01
CA SER A 420 -3.61 -15.28 -0.68
C SER A 420 -2.46 -16.23 -0.34
N HIS A 421 -1.48 -15.76 0.42
CA HIS A 421 -0.24 -16.51 0.69
C HIS A 421 -0.45 -17.77 1.55
N ASP A 422 -1.53 -17.86 2.33
CA ASP A 422 -1.88 -19.05 3.11
C ASP A 422 -2.57 -20.15 2.28
N LYS A 423 -2.91 -19.84 1.03
CA LYS A 423 -3.51 -20.74 0.02
C LYS A 423 -2.74 -20.71 -1.31
N THR A 424 -1.46 -20.35 -1.26
CA THR A 424 -0.53 -20.36 -2.40
C THR A 424 0.60 -21.33 -2.12
N PHE A 425 0.84 -22.26 -3.03
CA PHE A 425 1.78 -23.37 -2.83
C PHE A 425 2.71 -23.55 -4.02
N LYS A 426 4.01 -23.74 -3.76
CA LYS A 426 4.96 -24.30 -4.71
C LYS A 426 4.79 -25.81 -4.73
N ILE A 427 4.55 -26.39 -5.89
CA ILE A 427 4.31 -27.81 -6.07
C ILE A 427 5.62 -28.60 -5.93
N LYS A 428 5.61 -29.61 -5.08
CA LYS A 428 6.81 -30.40 -4.74
C LYS A 428 7.07 -31.55 -5.69
N GLU A 429 6.04 -32.12 -6.30
CA GLU A 429 6.09 -33.25 -7.22
C GLU A 429 4.92 -33.20 -8.22
N ASP A 430 5.08 -33.86 -9.36
CA ASP A 430 4.04 -33.92 -10.39
C ASP A 430 2.77 -34.61 -9.88
N GLY A 431 1.61 -34.12 -10.36
CA GLY A 431 0.34 -34.71 -9.97
C GLY A 431 -0.86 -33.83 -10.30
N LYS A 432 -1.86 -33.86 -9.44
CA LYS A 432 -3.07 -33.03 -9.54
C LYS A 432 -3.41 -32.37 -8.20
N ILE A 433 -3.84 -31.13 -8.23
CA ILE A 433 -4.43 -30.46 -7.06
C ILE A 433 -5.95 -30.59 -7.17
N CYS A 434 -6.56 -31.04 -6.08
CA CYS A 434 -8.02 -31.10 -5.96
C CYS A 434 -8.48 -30.22 -4.80
N VAL A 435 -9.54 -29.44 -5.01
CA VAL A 435 -10.27 -28.78 -3.93
C VAL A 435 -11.54 -29.57 -3.68
N GLU A 436 -11.66 -30.09 -2.46
CA GLU A 436 -12.72 -31.03 -2.09
C GLU A 436 -13.55 -30.46 -0.94
N THR A 437 -14.84 -30.72 -0.95
CA THR A 437 -15.73 -30.52 0.20
C THR A 437 -15.46 -31.60 1.27
N LYS A 438 -15.94 -31.37 2.49
CA LYS A 438 -15.75 -32.31 3.59
C LYS A 438 -16.37 -33.69 3.31
N ASP A 439 -17.42 -33.74 2.51
CA ASP A 439 -18.11 -34.96 2.05
C ASP A 439 -17.46 -35.59 0.80
N GLY A 440 -16.30 -35.11 0.37
CA GLY A 440 -15.49 -35.71 -0.70
C GLY A 440 -15.87 -35.29 -2.12
N LYS A 441 -16.78 -34.34 -2.30
CA LYS A 441 -17.09 -33.80 -3.62
C LYS A 441 -15.97 -32.92 -4.13
N ILE A 442 -15.41 -33.21 -5.29
CA ILE A 442 -14.38 -32.41 -5.94
C ILE A 442 -15.04 -31.21 -6.64
N LEU A 443 -14.57 -30.00 -6.30
CA LEU A 443 -15.02 -28.74 -6.91
C LEU A 443 -14.07 -28.26 -8.00
N PHE A 444 -12.77 -28.44 -7.81
CA PHE A 444 -11.72 -28.04 -8.75
C PHE A 444 -10.68 -29.14 -8.89
N THR A 445 -10.11 -29.28 -10.08
CA THR A 445 -8.96 -30.14 -10.37
C THR A 445 -8.05 -29.45 -11.35
N HIS A 446 -6.74 -29.35 -11.00
CA HIS A 446 -5.70 -28.88 -11.89
C HIS A 446 -4.56 -29.89 -11.95
N ASN A 447 -4.14 -30.29 -13.14
CA ASN A 447 -2.90 -31.03 -13.32
C ASN A 447 -1.73 -30.07 -13.18
N VAL A 448 -0.74 -30.43 -12.38
CA VAL A 448 0.40 -29.61 -12.05
C VAL A 448 1.70 -30.40 -12.13
N LEU A 449 2.78 -29.70 -12.43
CA LEU A 449 4.13 -30.26 -12.45
C LEU A 449 4.94 -29.76 -11.26
N LYS A 450 6.01 -30.47 -10.94
CA LYS A 450 6.97 -30.05 -9.92
C LYS A 450 7.51 -28.65 -10.25
N GLY A 451 7.42 -27.75 -9.30
CA GLY A 451 7.84 -26.36 -9.42
C GLY A 451 6.71 -25.37 -9.72
N ASP A 452 5.60 -25.83 -10.32
CA ASP A 452 4.43 -24.98 -10.57
C ASP A 452 3.95 -24.26 -9.29
N ILE A 453 3.31 -23.12 -9.46
CA ILE A 453 2.77 -22.34 -8.35
C ILE A 453 1.24 -22.39 -8.45
N TRP A 454 0.60 -23.01 -7.48
CA TRP A 454 -0.85 -23.11 -7.41
C TRP A 454 -1.42 -22.25 -6.30
N ARG A 455 -2.61 -21.65 -6.51
CA ARG A 455 -3.26 -20.79 -5.53
C ARG A 455 -4.77 -20.86 -5.58
N MET A 456 -5.42 -20.50 -4.44
CA MET A 456 -6.86 -20.36 -4.28
C MET A 456 -7.17 -19.02 -3.63
N CYS A 457 -8.27 -18.37 -4.05
CA CYS A 457 -8.78 -17.12 -3.50
C CYS A 457 -10.27 -17.23 -3.19
N LEU A 458 -10.74 -16.38 -2.25
CA LEU A 458 -12.13 -16.33 -1.80
C LEU A 458 -12.62 -14.89 -1.74
N VAL A 459 -13.81 -14.64 -2.29
CA VAL A 459 -14.52 -13.36 -2.16
C VAL A 459 -15.92 -13.59 -1.62
N ARG A 460 -16.25 -12.94 -0.50
CA ARG A 460 -17.59 -13.03 0.10
C ARG A 460 -18.58 -12.17 -0.65
N ASN A 461 -19.81 -12.67 -0.78
CA ASN A 461 -20.90 -11.99 -1.48
C ASN A 461 -21.26 -10.63 -0.84
N GLU A 462 -21.22 -10.52 0.49
CA GLU A 462 -21.51 -9.27 1.19
C GLU A 462 -20.54 -8.17 0.77
N ALA A 463 -19.25 -8.50 0.66
CA ALA A 463 -18.22 -7.55 0.22
C ALA A 463 -18.48 -7.04 -1.20
N THR A 464 -18.85 -7.96 -2.11
CA THR A 464 -19.15 -7.60 -3.51
C THR A 464 -20.40 -6.75 -3.63
N LYS A 465 -21.47 -7.06 -2.88
CA LYS A 465 -22.70 -6.26 -2.88
C LYS A 465 -22.47 -4.84 -2.37
N ASP A 466 -21.73 -4.71 -1.26
CA ASP A 466 -21.38 -3.40 -0.70
C ASP A 466 -20.51 -2.60 -1.67
N TRP A 467 -19.57 -3.26 -2.36
CA TRP A 467 -18.75 -2.65 -3.40
C TRP A 467 -19.57 -2.07 -4.56
N VAL A 468 -20.61 -2.80 -5.04
CA VAL A 468 -21.52 -2.29 -6.07
C VAL A 468 -22.34 -1.12 -5.54
N LYS A 469 -22.86 -1.23 -4.31
CA LYS A 469 -23.62 -0.15 -3.65
C LYS A 469 -22.77 1.12 -3.56
N LEU A 470 -21.55 1.01 -3.07
CA LEU A 470 -20.63 2.13 -2.96
C LEU A 470 -20.35 2.79 -4.32
N ALA A 471 -20.16 2.00 -5.37
CA ALA A 471 -19.96 2.52 -6.72
C ALA A 471 -21.16 3.33 -7.21
N VAL A 472 -22.39 2.83 -6.99
CA VAL A 472 -23.64 3.52 -7.36
C VAL A 472 -23.81 4.81 -6.54
N GLU A 473 -23.53 4.78 -5.23
CA GLU A 473 -23.59 5.97 -4.36
C GLU A 473 -22.59 7.05 -4.82
N ARG A 474 -21.38 6.62 -5.20
CA ARG A 474 -20.37 7.54 -5.76
C ARG A 474 -20.83 8.11 -7.10
N ALA A 475 -21.37 7.29 -8.01
CA ALA A 475 -21.94 7.75 -9.27
C ALA A 475 -23.07 8.77 -9.06
N LYS A 476 -23.98 8.52 -8.11
CA LYS A 476 -25.09 9.44 -7.76
C LYS A 476 -24.57 10.79 -7.24
N SER A 477 -23.57 10.76 -6.35
CA SER A 477 -23.06 11.97 -5.71
C SER A 477 -22.21 12.85 -6.63
N THR A 478 -21.53 12.24 -7.61
CA THR A 478 -20.58 12.96 -8.49
C THR A 478 -21.12 13.19 -9.89
N LYS A 479 -22.03 12.33 -10.34
CA LYS A 479 -22.48 12.23 -11.74
C LYS A 479 -21.38 11.88 -12.75
N TYR A 480 -20.24 11.38 -12.27
CA TYR A 480 -19.14 10.96 -13.15
C TYR A 480 -19.43 9.63 -13.82
N PRO A 481 -18.94 9.40 -15.06
CA PRO A 481 -18.89 8.08 -15.64
C PRO A 481 -18.24 7.09 -14.68
N THR A 482 -18.90 5.97 -14.46
CA THR A 482 -18.51 4.94 -13.49
C THR A 482 -18.31 3.63 -14.22
N VAL A 483 -17.10 3.10 -14.18
CA VAL A 483 -16.71 1.93 -14.98
C VAL A 483 -16.29 0.80 -14.07
N PHE A 484 -16.99 -0.33 -14.16
CA PHE A 484 -16.55 -1.61 -13.58
C PHE A 484 -15.52 -2.24 -14.52
N TRP A 485 -14.31 -2.45 -14.01
CA TRP A 485 -13.18 -3.01 -14.76
C TRP A 485 -13.18 -4.53 -14.66
N LEU A 486 -14.02 -5.17 -15.47
CA LEU A 486 -14.28 -6.61 -15.42
C LEU A 486 -14.24 -7.20 -16.84
N ASP A 487 -13.43 -8.27 -17.00
CA ASP A 487 -13.32 -8.99 -18.28
C ASP A 487 -14.28 -10.19 -18.31
N LYS A 488 -15.25 -10.13 -19.22
CA LYS A 488 -16.19 -11.25 -19.43
C LYS A 488 -15.52 -12.58 -19.84
N ASN A 489 -14.25 -12.54 -20.24
CA ASN A 489 -13.49 -13.73 -20.65
C ASN A 489 -12.64 -14.31 -19.51
N ARG A 490 -12.48 -13.60 -18.37
CA ARG A 490 -11.81 -14.09 -17.18
C ARG A 490 -12.79 -14.80 -16.25
N SER A 491 -12.40 -15.96 -15.71
CA SER A 491 -13.30 -16.81 -14.90
C SER A 491 -13.80 -16.10 -13.63
N HIS A 492 -12.93 -15.46 -12.87
CA HIS A 492 -13.27 -14.65 -11.69
C HIS A 492 -14.24 -13.52 -12.05
N ASP A 493 -13.91 -12.73 -13.06
CA ASP A 493 -14.69 -11.57 -13.45
C ASP A 493 -16.08 -11.95 -13.96
N LYS A 494 -16.24 -13.14 -14.59
CA LYS A 494 -17.57 -13.67 -14.95
C LYS A 494 -18.49 -13.82 -13.74
N GLN A 495 -17.96 -14.25 -12.60
CA GLN A 495 -18.76 -14.37 -11.38
C GLN A 495 -19.11 -13.00 -10.82
N LEU A 496 -18.13 -12.06 -10.77
CA LEU A 496 -18.38 -10.68 -10.34
C LEU A 496 -19.41 -9.97 -11.23
N ILE A 497 -19.33 -10.11 -12.55
CA ILE A 497 -20.29 -9.52 -13.50
C ILE A 497 -21.72 -9.98 -13.21
N LYS A 498 -21.95 -11.25 -12.82
CA LYS A 498 -23.27 -11.73 -12.43
C LYS A 498 -23.79 -10.95 -11.22
N VAL A 499 -22.97 -10.83 -10.16
CA VAL A 499 -23.36 -10.09 -8.94
C VAL A 499 -23.60 -8.61 -9.26
N VAL A 500 -22.71 -7.96 -10.02
CA VAL A 500 -22.88 -6.56 -10.44
C VAL A 500 -24.22 -6.34 -11.17
N LYS A 501 -24.53 -7.18 -12.15
CA LYS A 501 -25.79 -7.08 -12.91
C LYS A 501 -27.03 -7.31 -12.04
N GLU A 502 -26.96 -8.26 -11.11
CA GLU A 502 -28.05 -8.55 -10.17
C GLU A 502 -28.29 -7.38 -9.20
N GLU A 503 -27.23 -6.79 -8.65
CA GLU A 503 -27.36 -5.69 -7.69
C GLU A 503 -27.77 -4.37 -8.39
N LEU A 504 -27.24 -4.08 -9.58
CA LEU A 504 -27.65 -2.89 -10.35
C LEU A 504 -29.15 -2.90 -10.68
N LYS A 505 -29.75 -4.07 -10.93
CA LYS A 505 -31.21 -4.19 -11.15
C LYS A 505 -32.04 -3.81 -9.92
N LYS A 506 -31.48 -3.92 -8.71
CA LYS A 506 -32.17 -3.60 -7.45
C LYS A 506 -32.02 -2.14 -7.03
N MET A 507 -31.13 -1.41 -7.68
CA MET A 507 -30.81 -0.02 -7.35
C MET A 507 -31.33 0.92 -8.42
N ASP A 508 -31.85 2.07 -8.00
CA ASP A 508 -32.13 3.14 -8.95
C ASP A 508 -30.80 3.71 -9.49
N SER A 509 -30.53 3.40 -10.74
CA SER A 509 -29.36 3.89 -11.48
C SER A 509 -29.78 4.75 -12.69
N THR A 510 -31.01 5.22 -12.71
CA THR A 510 -31.57 6.04 -13.80
C THR A 510 -30.74 7.30 -14.00
N GLY A 511 -30.35 7.56 -15.26
CA GLY A 511 -29.56 8.74 -15.62
C GLY A 511 -28.08 8.69 -15.20
N LEU A 512 -27.59 7.54 -14.69
CA LEU A 512 -26.18 7.34 -14.39
C LEU A 512 -25.46 6.66 -15.56
N ASN A 513 -24.26 7.14 -15.89
CA ASN A 513 -23.39 6.48 -16.88
C ASN A 513 -22.56 5.40 -16.18
N ILE A 514 -23.12 4.20 -16.06
CA ILE A 514 -22.45 3.02 -15.46
C ILE A 514 -22.16 2.01 -16.57
N GLN A 515 -20.90 1.60 -16.69
CA GLN A 515 -20.43 0.68 -17.71
C GLN A 515 -19.66 -0.50 -17.08
N ILE A 516 -19.64 -1.64 -17.78
CA ILE A 516 -18.79 -2.80 -17.48
C ILE A 516 -17.88 -3.01 -18.68
N LEU A 517 -16.60 -2.78 -18.53
CA LEU A 517 -15.60 -2.86 -19.59
C LEU A 517 -14.44 -3.74 -19.15
N SER A 518 -13.83 -4.47 -20.11
CA SER A 518 -12.58 -5.19 -19.84
C SER A 518 -11.46 -4.19 -19.46
N PRO A 519 -10.45 -4.59 -18.67
CA PRO A 519 -9.39 -3.70 -18.23
C PRO A 519 -8.74 -2.88 -19.35
N TYR A 520 -8.48 -3.49 -20.50
CA TYR A 520 -7.93 -2.77 -21.67
C TYR A 520 -8.89 -1.67 -22.17
N LYS A 521 -10.17 -2.00 -22.39
CA LYS A 521 -11.17 -1.04 -22.88
C LYS A 521 -11.48 0.04 -21.84
N ALA A 522 -11.54 -0.34 -20.57
CA ALA A 522 -11.75 0.59 -19.47
C ALA A 522 -10.59 1.60 -19.35
N THR A 523 -9.35 1.14 -19.57
CA THR A 523 -8.19 2.02 -19.63
C THR A 523 -8.32 3.05 -20.73
N LEU A 524 -8.57 2.62 -21.97
CA LEU A 524 -8.70 3.56 -23.10
C LEU A 524 -9.84 4.56 -22.89
N PHE A 525 -11.00 4.11 -22.44
CA PHE A 525 -12.12 4.99 -22.11
C PHE A 525 -11.74 6.03 -21.06
N THR A 526 -11.08 5.57 -19.97
CA THR A 526 -10.68 6.44 -18.87
C THR A 526 -9.63 7.48 -19.31
N LEU A 527 -8.64 7.05 -20.09
CA LEU A 527 -7.58 7.94 -20.60
C LEU A 527 -8.16 9.00 -21.55
N ASP A 528 -9.11 8.62 -22.41
CA ASP A 528 -9.78 9.55 -23.30
C ASP A 528 -10.61 10.60 -22.52
N GLU A 529 -11.36 10.17 -21.52
CA GLU A 529 -12.15 11.10 -20.68
C GLU A 529 -11.25 12.04 -19.87
N ILE A 530 -10.22 11.54 -19.21
CA ILE A 530 -9.35 12.41 -18.41
C ILE A 530 -8.50 13.35 -19.29
N LYS A 531 -8.17 12.97 -20.51
CA LYS A 531 -7.52 13.86 -21.49
C LYS A 531 -8.41 15.05 -21.85
N LYS A 532 -9.71 14.87 -21.92
CA LYS A 532 -10.71 15.94 -22.12
C LYS A 532 -10.94 16.80 -20.87
N GLY A 533 -10.34 16.46 -19.74
CA GLY A 533 -10.55 17.10 -18.45
C GLY A 533 -11.73 16.53 -17.64
N ASN A 534 -12.40 15.48 -18.11
CA ASN A 534 -13.51 14.83 -17.42
C ASN A 534 -13.01 13.91 -16.31
N ASN A 535 -13.77 13.81 -15.23
CA ASN A 535 -13.47 12.89 -14.13
C ASN A 535 -14.17 11.54 -14.35
N VAL A 536 -13.55 10.47 -13.87
CA VAL A 536 -14.06 9.09 -14.00
C VAL A 536 -13.98 8.38 -12.64
N ILE A 537 -14.91 7.49 -12.36
CA ILE A 537 -14.83 6.53 -11.26
C ILE A 537 -14.45 5.17 -11.83
N SER A 538 -13.29 4.67 -11.47
CA SER A 538 -12.88 3.28 -11.70
C SER A 538 -13.42 2.40 -10.57
N VAL A 539 -14.10 1.30 -10.93
CA VAL A 539 -14.60 0.31 -9.96
C VAL A 539 -13.87 -1.00 -10.21
N SER A 540 -13.00 -1.41 -9.30
CA SER A 540 -12.00 -2.44 -9.54
C SER A 540 -11.98 -3.52 -8.46
N GLY A 541 -11.51 -4.71 -8.83
CA GLY A 541 -11.17 -5.79 -7.92
C GLY A 541 -10.02 -5.43 -6.99
N ASN A 542 -9.66 -6.36 -6.09
CA ASN A 542 -8.70 -6.08 -5.01
C ASN A 542 -7.29 -5.77 -5.52
N VAL A 543 -6.79 -6.51 -6.51
CA VAL A 543 -5.44 -6.30 -7.06
C VAL A 543 -5.40 -5.11 -8.01
N LEU A 544 -6.36 -5.03 -8.92
CA LEU A 544 -6.43 -3.93 -9.89
C LEU A 544 -6.62 -2.57 -9.20
N ARG A 545 -7.29 -2.54 -8.04
CA ARG A 545 -7.36 -1.35 -7.18
C ARG A 545 -5.97 -0.75 -6.94
N ASP A 546 -5.00 -1.56 -6.52
CA ASP A 546 -3.65 -1.07 -6.23
C ASP A 546 -2.97 -0.50 -7.49
N TYR A 547 -3.12 -1.18 -8.64
CA TYR A 547 -2.54 -0.71 -9.91
C TYR A 547 -3.11 0.63 -10.35
N LEU A 548 -4.43 0.80 -10.29
CA LEU A 548 -5.10 2.02 -10.74
C LEU A 548 -4.88 3.20 -9.79
N THR A 549 -4.78 2.93 -8.48
CA THR A 549 -4.55 3.98 -7.46
C THR A 549 -3.09 4.43 -7.37
N ASP A 550 -2.22 3.85 -8.17
CA ASP A 550 -0.86 4.35 -8.40
C ASP A 550 -0.71 4.92 -9.82
N LEU A 551 -1.19 4.22 -10.86
CA LEU A 551 -1.05 4.66 -12.25
C LEU A 551 -1.61 6.07 -12.48
N PHE A 552 -2.89 6.28 -12.22
CA PHE A 552 -3.54 7.57 -12.49
C PHE A 552 -3.04 8.69 -11.59
N PRO A 553 -2.87 8.50 -10.26
CA PRO A 553 -2.30 9.55 -9.42
C PRO A 553 -0.87 9.92 -9.77
N ILE A 554 -0.04 9.01 -10.23
CA ILE A 554 1.31 9.34 -10.67
C ILE A 554 1.28 10.21 -11.93
N LEU A 555 0.37 9.97 -12.87
CA LEU A 555 0.16 10.83 -14.04
C LEU A 555 -0.39 12.20 -13.64
N GLU A 556 -1.37 12.25 -12.74
CA GLU A 556 -2.05 13.49 -12.35
C GLU A 556 -1.30 14.29 -11.28
N LEU A 557 -0.82 13.63 -10.22
CA LEU A 557 -0.27 14.29 -9.02
C LEU A 557 1.25 14.14 -8.91
N GLY A 558 1.86 13.33 -9.77
CA GLY A 558 3.27 12.96 -9.69
C GLY A 558 3.60 11.93 -8.60
N THR A 559 2.64 11.58 -7.77
CA THR A 559 2.74 10.61 -6.66
C THR A 559 1.36 10.13 -6.25
N SER A 560 1.26 8.89 -5.76
CA SER A 560 0.04 8.35 -5.14
C SER A 560 -0.14 8.77 -3.66
N ALA A 561 0.90 9.28 -3.03
CA ALA A 561 0.90 9.65 -1.60
C ALA A 561 -0.06 10.82 -1.25
N LYS A 562 -0.49 11.58 -2.23
CA LYS A 562 -1.43 12.72 -2.06
C LYS A 562 -2.90 12.32 -2.27
N MET A 563 -3.19 11.04 -2.42
CA MET A 563 -4.56 10.53 -2.49
C MET A 563 -5.18 10.44 -1.10
N LEU A 564 -6.48 10.74 -1.02
CA LEU A 564 -7.29 10.46 0.15
C LEU A 564 -7.81 9.01 0.06
N SER A 565 -7.59 8.23 1.11
CA SER A 565 -8.06 6.85 1.23
C SER A 565 -9.16 6.75 2.28
N ILE A 566 -10.39 6.54 1.83
CA ILE A 566 -11.55 6.33 2.68
C ILE A 566 -11.96 4.86 2.60
N VAL A 567 -12.38 4.30 3.73
CA VAL A 567 -13.02 3.00 3.84
C VAL A 567 -14.40 3.23 4.49
N PRO A 568 -15.45 3.49 3.70
CA PRO A 568 -16.80 3.48 4.22
C PRO A 568 -17.09 2.09 4.79
N LEU A 569 -17.42 2.03 6.07
CA LEU A 569 -17.63 0.77 6.78
C LEU A 569 -19.00 0.17 6.41
N MET A 570 -19.09 -1.14 6.26
CA MET A 570 -20.29 -1.82 5.78
C MET A 570 -21.53 -1.61 6.69
N ASN A 571 -21.31 -1.37 7.99
CA ASN A 571 -22.39 -1.10 8.96
C ASN A 571 -22.68 0.40 9.13
N GLY A 572 -22.09 1.26 8.32
CA GLY A 572 -22.04 2.71 8.50
C GLY A 572 -20.73 3.15 9.17
N GLY A 573 -20.53 4.45 9.31
CA GLY A 573 -19.26 4.99 9.79
C GLY A 573 -18.15 4.98 8.73
N ASN A 574 -16.97 5.47 9.09
CA ASN A 574 -15.84 5.61 8.17
C ASN A 574 -14.51 5.32 8.86
N LEU A 575 -13.63 4.71 8.11
CA LEU A 575 -12.21 4.61 8.41
C LEU A 575 -11.44 5.43 7.34
N PHE A 576 -10.55 6.31 7.77
CA PHE A 576 -9.67 7.09 6.91
C PHE A 576 -8.26 6.56 7.10
N GLU A 577 -7.65 6.05 6.04
CA GLU A 577 -6.27 5.56 6.06
C GLU A 577 -5.33 6.64 5.54
N THR A 578 -4.23 6.88 6.25
CA THR A 578 -3.19 7.81 5.81
C THR A 578 -1.98 7.07 5.31
N GLY A 579 -1.30 7.61 4.34
CA GLY A 579 0.01 7.33 3.78
C GLY A 579 0.58 5.92 3.83
N ALA A 580 1.80 5.79 3.29
CA ALA A 580 2.62 4.58 3.38
C ALA A 580 3.78 4.83 4.35
N GLY A 581 3.97 3.93 5.34
CA GLY A 581 5.01 4.05 6.35
C GLY A 581 6.41 3.59 5.92
N GLY A 582 6.65 3.25 4.65
CA GLY A 582 7.90 2.66 4.20
C GLY A 582 9.17 3.52 4.44
N SER A 583 9.04 4.83 4.43
CA SER A 583 10.15 5.77 4.74
C SER A 583 10.24 6.17 6.22
N ALA A 584 9.28 5.80 7.05
CA ALA A 584 9.19 6.22 8.45
C ALA A 584 10.45 5.93 9.28
N PRO A 585 11.11 4.75 9.16
CA PRO A 585 12.35 4.48 9.89
C PRO A 585 13.47 5.48 9.60
N LYS A 586 13.63 5.89 8.33
CA LYS A 586 14.65 6.87 7.93
C LYS A 586 14.36 8.27 8.48
N HIS A 587 13.08 8.61 8.66
CA HIS A 587 12.68 9.88 9.26
C HIS A 587 12.95 9.90 10.78
N VAL A 588 12.70 8.78 11.47
CA VAL A 588 13.08 8.62 12.89
C VAL A 588 14.60 8.72 13.05
N GLN A 589 15.36 8.06 12.18
CA GLN A 589 16.83 8.13 12.21
C GLN A 589 17.33 9.57 12.05
N GLN A 590 16.72 10.35 11.15
CA GLN A 590 17.10 11.75 10.98
C GLN A 590 16.72 12.58 12.22
N LEU A 591 15.56 12.37 12.82
CA LEU A 591 15.20 13.05 14.06
C LEU A 591 16.21 12.75 15.18
N ILE A 592 16.58 11.48 15.38
CA ILE A 592 17.56 11.09 16.41
C ILE A 592 18.93 11.73 16.17
N ASN A 593 19.40 11.74 14.92
CA ASN A 593 20.73 12.23 14.60
C ASN A 593 20.82 13.75 14.51
N GLU A 594 19.76 14.42 14.08
CA GLU A 594 19.78 15.82 13.64
C GLU A 594 18.64 16.66 14.24
N ASN A 595 17.83 16.09 15.13
CA ASN A 595 16.62 16.74 15.68
C ASN A 595 15.79 17.44 14.60
N HIS A 596 15.60 16.74 13.45
CA HIS A 596 14.86 17.22 12.30
C HIS A 596 13.92 16.12 11.79
N LEU A 597 12.59 16.31 11.94
CA LEU A 597 11.61 15.36 11.47
C LEU A 597 11.05 15.80 10.11
N ARG A 598 11.46 15.13 9.03
CA ARG A 598 10.98 15.42 7.67
C ARG A 598 9.69 14.69 7.28
N TRP A 599 8.99 14.04 8.22
CA TRP A 599 7.70 13.42 7.96
C TRP A 599 6.69 14.46 7.50
N ASP A 600 6.03 14.24 6.35
CA ASP A 600 4.98 15.11 5.84
C ASP A 600 3.60 14.57 6.29
N SER A 601 2.95 15.29 7.18
CA SER A 601 1.62 14.96 7.71
C SER A 601 0.47 15.36 6.77
N LEU A 602 0.73 15.61 5.50
CA LEU A 602 -0.30 16.00 4.53
C LEU A 602 -1.44 14.97 4.45
N GLY A 603 -1.13 13.68 4.48
CA GLY A 603 -2.12 12.62 4.49
C GLY A 603 -3.03 12.67 5.71
N GLU A 604 -2.47 12.95 6.89
CA GLU A 604 -3.19 13.16 8.15
C GLU A 604 -4.10 14.38 8.06
N PHE A 605 -3.61 15.51 7.55
CA PHE A 605 -4.39 16.73 7.38
C PHE A 605 -5.62 16.51 6.49
N LEU A 606 -5.43 15.80 5.38
CA LEU A 606 -6.51 15.45 4.45
C LEU A 606 -7.54 14.52 5.10
N ALA A 607 -7.09 13.52 5.85
CA ALA A 607 -7.96 12.59 6.57
C ALA A 607 -8.78 13.31 7.66
N ILE A 608 -8.15 14.22 8.40
CA ILE A 608 -8.82 15.05 9.42
C ILE A 608 -9.89 15.91 8.79
N SER A 609 -9.60 16.57 7.67
CA SER A 609 -10.56 17.42 6.96
C SER A 609 -11.82 16.64 6.59
N VAL A 610 -11.69 15.43 6.06
CA VAL A 610 -12.84 14.59 5.65
C VAL A 610 -13.53 13.93 6.84
N ALA A 611 -12.80 13.59 7.90
CA ALA A 611 -13.41 13.09 9.15
C ALA A 611 -14.29 14.16 9.79
N LEU A 612 -13.86 15.43 9.79
CA LEU A 612 -14.67 16.58 10.21
C LEU A 612 -15.86 16.83 9.27
N GLU A 613 -15.67 16.70 7.95
CA GLU A 613 -16.74 16.80 6.96
C GLU A 613 -17.84 15.77 7.18
N ASN A 614 -17.46 14.54 7.51
CA ASN A 614 -18.42 13.48 7.82
C ASN A 614 -19.29 13.80 9.02
N ILE A 615 -18.70 14.32 10.11
CA ILE A 615 -19.44 14.84 11.28
C ILE A 615 -20.27 16.07 10.89
N GLY A 616 -19.76 16.87 9.96
CA GLY A 616 -20.41 18.07 9.45
C GLY A 616 -21.76 17.86 8.77
N LYS A 617 -22.15 16.61 8.50
CA LYS A 617 -23.50 16.25 8.04
C LYS A 617 -24.57 16.56 9.08
N THR A 618 -24.21 16.54 10.36
CA THR A 618 -25.10 16.78 11.51
C THR A 618 -24.59 17.91 12.43
N ASN A 619 -23.37 18.40 12.27
CA ASN A 619 -22.72 19.42 13.08
C ASN A 619 -22.18 20.56 12.22
N VAL A 620 -22.86 21.71 12.24
CA VAL A 620 -22.52 22.88 11.40
C VAL A 620 -21.11 23.40 11.70
N LYS A 621 -20.70 23.50 12.97
CA LYS A 621 -19.35 23.95 13.34
C LYS A 621 -18.27 23.02 12.79
N SER A 622 -18.47 21.69 12.85
CA SER A 622 -17.55 20.71 12.27
C SER A 622 -17.43 20.86 10.74
N LYS A 623 -18.53 21.17 10.05
CA LYS A 623 -18.52 21.44 8.62
C LYS A 623 -17.68 22.67 8.26
N ILE A 624 -17.78 23.73 9.07
CA ILE A 624 -16.97 24.94 8.90
C ILE A 624 -15.49 24.66 9.14
N LEU A 625 -15.17 23.93 10.25
CA LEU A 625 -13.80 23.50 10.54
C LEU A 625 -13.19 22.73 9.36
N SER A 626 -13.92 21.78 8.79
CA SER A 626 -13.47 21.03 7.61
C SER A 626 -13.19 21.91 6.39
N LYS A 627 -14.14 22.81 6.05
CA LYS A 627 -13.97 23.74 4.93
C LYS A 627 -12.74 24.65 5.10
N CYS A 628 -12.56 25.21 6.30
CA CYS A 628 -11.44 26.07 6.61
C CYS A 628 -10.11 25.31 6.63
N LEU A 629 -10.11 24.08 7.16
CA LEU A 629 -8.92 23.22 7.12
C LEU A 629 -8.52 22.86 5.68
N SER A 630 -9.47 22.54 4.80
CA SER A 630 -9.18 22.29 3.39
C SER A 630 -8.50 23.48 2.70
N LYS A 631 -8.95 24.72 2.99
CA LYS A 631 -8.31 25.95 2.49
C LYS A 631 -6.92 26.18 3.11
N ALA A 632 -6.76 25.85 4.39
CA ALA A 632 -5.47 25.94 5.07
C ALA A 632 -4.44 24.98 4.46
N ILE A 633 -4.85 23.74 4.14
CA ILE A 633 -4.01 22.76 3.44
C ILE A 633 -3.60 23.28 2.05
N GLU A 634 -4.54 23.85 1.29
CA GLU A 634 -4.24 24.44 -0.01
C GLU A 634 -3.21 25.58 0.13
N LYS A 635 -3.40 26.48 1.10
CA LYS A 635 -2.47 27.57 1.38
C LYS A 635 -1.10 27.07 1.85
N LEU A 636 -1.06 26.03 2.68
CA LEU A 636 0.18 25.41 3.14
C LEU A 636 1.01 24.89 1.97
N LEU A 637 0.38 24.21 1.03
CA LEU A 637 1.02 23.73 -0.20
C LEU A 637 1.49 24.88 -1.10
N MET A 638 0.63 25.90 -1.33
CA MET A 638 0.97 27.07 -2.17
C MET A 638 2.11 27.92 -1.59
N LYS A 639 2.27 27.90 -0.28
CA LYS A 639 3.35 28.61 0.45
C LYS A 639 4.56 27.72 0.73
N GLU A 640 4.59 26.51 0.17
CA GLU A 640 5.71 25.56 0.31
C GLU A 640 6.10 25.29 1.78
N LYS A 641 5.08 25.13 2.65
CA LYS A 641 5.27 24.91 4.08
C LYS A 641 5.26 23.41 4.47
N SER A 642 5.49 22.51 3.51
CA SER A 642 5.78 21.09 3.77
C SER A 642 7.18 20.92 4.35
N PRO A 643 7.43 19.83 5.12
CA PRO A 643 8.75 19.56 5.70
C PRO A 643 9.85 19.39 4.66
N SER A 644 10.96 20.10 4.85
CA SER A 644 12.17 19.98 4.04
C SER A 644 12.97 18.72 4.41
N ARG A 645 13.87 18.31 3.53
CA ARG A 645 14.88 17.28 3.83
C ARG A 645 16.11 17.84 4.54
N LYS A 646 16.30 19.16 4.50
CA LYS A 646 17.50 19.84 4.93
C LYS A 646 17.32 20.38 6.34
N VAL A 647 18.29 20.06 7.20
CA VAL A 647 18.37 20.58 8.58
C VAL A 647 18.51 22.10 8.58
N GLY A 648 17.85 22.77 9.51
CA GLY A 648 17.79 24.24 9.59
C GLY A 648 16.73 24.87 8.68
N GLU A 649 15.98 24.07 7.95
CA GLU A 649 14.79 24.47 7.23
C GLU A 649 13.53 23.91 7.93
N ILE A 650 12.34 24.27 7.44
CA ILE A 650 11.08 23.82 8.03
C ILE A 650 11.01 22.28 8.13
N ASP A 651 10.66 21.77 9.29
CA ASP A 651 10.41 20.36 9.53
C ASP A 651 8.92 20.08 9.83
N ASN A 652 8.58 18.87 10.26
CA ASN A 652 7.21 18.46 10.61
C ASN A 652 6.56 19.42 11.63
N ARG A 653 7.31 19.85 12.67
CA ARG A 653 6.83 20.73 13.75
C ARG A 653 6.49 22.11 13.22
N GLY A 654 7.35 22.66 12.37
CA GLY A 654 7.12 23.93 11.69
C GLY A 654 5.94 23.87 10.72
N SER A 655 5.80 22.77 10.00
CA SER A 655 4.64 22.53 9.12
C SER A 655 3.32 22.48 9.91
N HIS A 656 3.30 21.86 11.09
CA HIS A 656 2.13 21.85 11.98
C HIS A 656 1.77 23.26 12.51
N PHE A 657 2.78 24.07 12.83
CA PHE A 657 2.55 25.46 13.18
C PHE A 657 1.87 26.22 12.02
N TYR A 658 2.38 26.10 10.79
CA TYR A 658 1.78 26.77 9.65
C TYR A 658 0.38 26.26 9.32
N LEU A 659 0.10 24.96 9.53
CA LEU A 659 -1.26 24.45 9.42
C LEU A 659 -2.20 25.17 10.42
N ALA A 660 -1.79 25.26 11.69
CA ALA A 660 -2.57 25.94 12.74
C ALA A 660 -2.78 27.42 12.40
N LEU A 661 -1.73 28.13 11.98
CA LEU A 661 -1.79 29.53 11.58
C LEU A 661 -2.79 29.75 10.43
N TYR A 662 -2.69 28.94 9.37
CA TYR A 662 -3.57 29.10 8.20
C TYR A 662 -4.99 28.63 8.48
N TRP A 663 -5.17 27.63 9.33
CA TRP A 663 -6.50 27.18 9.75
C TRP A 663 -7.20 28.24 10.58
N ALA A 664 -6.51 28.84 11.56
CA ALA A 664 -7.02 29.97 12.34
C ALA A 664 -7.35 31.17 11.44
N GLU A 665 -6.50 31.51 10.46
CA GLU A 665 -6.76 32.58 9.48
C GLU A 665 -8.05 32.34 8.71
N HIS A 666 -8.29 31.13 8.20
CA HIS A 666 -9.51 30.86 7.45
C HIS A 666 -10.74 30.82 8.34
N LEU A 667 -10.60 30.38 9.61
CA LEU A 667 -11.66 30.41 10.59
C LEU A 667 -12.02 31.85 11.02
N SER A 668 -11.04 32.73 11.16
CA SER A 668 -11.28 34.15 11.48
C SER A 668 -11.93 34.95 10.35
N LYS A 669 -11.83 34.47 9.10
CA LYS A 669 -12.37 35.14 7.92
C LYS A 669 -13.71 34.59 7.43
N GLN A 670 -14.22 33.51 8.01
CA GLN A 670 -15.51 32.93 7.64
C GLN A 670 -16.66 33.73 8.27
N ASN A 671 -17.84 33.71 7.63
CA ASN A 671 -19.04 34.40 8.10
C ASN A 671 -20.23 33.46 8.32
N GLU A 672 -19.99 32.15 8.31
CA GLU A 672 -21.02 31.12 8.51
C GLU A 672 -21.36 30.91 10.01
N ASN A 673 -20.41 31.23 10.93
CA ASN A 673 -20.60 31.17 12.38
C ASN A 673 -19.75 32.23 13.09
N ILE A 674 -20.40 33.17 13.75
CA ILE A 674 -19.76 34.33 14.40
C ILE A 674 -18.92 33.92 15.59
N ASP A 675 -19.42 33.02 16.44
CA ASP A 675 -18.69 32.57 17.64
C ASP A 675 -17.33 31.97 17.25
N LEU A 676 -17.29 31.09 16.24
CA LEU A 676 -16.04 30.54 15.72
C LEU A 676 -15.14 31.61 15.10
N LYS A 677 -15.72 32.61 14.45
CA LYS A 677 -14.95 33.70 13.86
C LYS A 677 -14.22 34.50 14.94
N ASP A 678 -14.95 34.94 15.96
CA ASP A 678 -14.41 35.79 17.03
C ASP A 678 -13.35 35.02 17.86
N GLU A 679 -13.62 33.74 18.18
CA GLU A 679 -12.67 32.86 18.84
C GLU A 679 -11.35 32.75 18.06
N PHE A 680 -11.44 32.46 16.78
CA PHE A 680 -10.24 32.25 15.95
C PHE A 680 -9.61 33.53 15.42
N GLU A 681 -10.26 34.68 15.51
CA GLU A 681 -9.61 35.97 15.25
C GLU A 681 -8.53 36.26 16.29
N MET A 682 -8.80 36.00 17.58
CA MET A 682 -7.81 36.12 18.64
C MET A 682 -6.64 35.15 18.44
N VAL A 683 -6.94 33.89 18.12
CA VAL A 683 -5.93 32.86 17.89
C VAL A 683 -5.04 33.21 16.68
N TYR A 684 -5.64 33.64 15.59
CA TYR A 684 -4.90 34.06 14.38
C TYR A 684 -3.98 35.25 14.67
N ASN A 685 -4.47 36.27 15.38
CA ASN A 685 -3.68 37.45 15.75
C ASN A 685 -2.49 37.08 16.63
N LEU A 686 -2.65 36.17 17.58
CA LEU A 686 -1.56 35.66 18.43
C LEU A 686 -0.54 34.88 17.62
N LEU A 687 -0.97 33.94 16.79
CA LEU A 687 -0.07 33.10 15.98
C LEU A 687 0.67 33.94 14.93
N SER A 688 0.00 34.87 14.22
CA SER A 688 0.62 35.67 13.18
C SER A 688 1.60 36.71 13.75
N LYS A 689 1.28 37.33 14.90
CA LYS A 689 2.17 38.29 15.56
C LYS A 689 3.47 37.61 16.02
N ASN A 690 3.40 36.37 16.44
CA ASN A 690 4.53 35.64 17.03
C ASN A 690 5.16 34.60 16.08
N GLU A 691 4.82 34.62 14.76
CA GLU A 691 5.28 33.65 13.75
C GLU A 691 6.81 33.49 13.80
N ASN A 692 7.56 34.58 13.69
CA ASN A 692 9.01 34.53 13.66
C ASN A 692 9.61 33.94 14.94
N GLN A 693 9.07 34.31 16.11
CA GLN A 693 9.55 33.78 17.39
C GLN A 693 9.31 32.29 17.49
N ILE A 694 8.10 31.82 17.15
CA ILE A 694 7.71 30.41 17.22
C ILE A 694 8.58 29.57 16.28
N ILE A 695 8.79 30.04 15.05
CA ILE A 695 9.64 29.32 14.07
C ILE A 695 11.09 29.28 14.56
N ASN A 696 11.63 30.37 15.08
CA ASN A 696 12.97 30.40 15.66
C ASN A 696 13.11 29.44 16.84
N GLU A 697 12.11 29.35 17.73
CA GLU A 697 12.10 28.39 18.84
C GLU A 697 12.13 26.93 18.34
N ILE A 698 11.46 26.63 17.22
CA ILE A 698 11.45 25.29 16.61
C ILE A 698 12.79 25.01 15.91
N ASP A 699 13.23 25.91 15.03
CA ASP A 699 14.37 25.68 14.15
C ASP A 699 15.70 25.70 14.92
N SER A 700 15.81 26.47 16.00
CA SER A 700 17.00 26.51 16.85
C SER A 700 17.30 25.20 17.59
N THR A 701 16.34 24.29 17.67
CA THR A 701 16.56 22.96 18.28
C THR A 701 17.19 21.95 17.32
N GLN A 702 17.22 22.25 16.02
CA GLN A 702 17.71 21.34 14.99
C GLN A 702 19.25 21.27 14.98
N GLY A 703 19.80 20.24 14.34
CA GLY A 703 21.24 20.07 14.13
C GLY A 703 21.98 19.37 15.27
N CYS A 704 21.30 18.88 16.29
CA CYS A 704 21.89 18.13 17.39
C CYS A 704 21.25 16.73 17.54
N LYS A 705 21.99 15.80 18.14
CA LYS A 705 21.46 14.47 18.46
C LYS A 705 20.44 14.57 19.61
N VAL A 706 19.40 13.77 19.52
CA VAL A 706 18.40 13.60 20.59
C VAL A 706 18.20 12.12 20.89
N ASP A 707 17.78 11.82 22.12
CA ASP A 707 17.42 10.50 22.57
C ASP A 707 15.92 10.49 22.87
N LEU A 708 15.18 9.53 22.31
CA LEU A 708 13.74 9.37 22.53
C LEU A 708 13.42 8.42 23.69
N GLY A 709 14.44 7.84 24.34
CA GLY A 709 14.29 6.85 25.41
C GLY A 709 13.85 5.47 24.92
N GLY A 710 13.75 5.26 23.61
CA GLY A 710 13.38 4.02 22.93
C GLY A 710 13.05 4.27 21.47
N TYR A 711 12.91 3.20 20.69
CA TYR A 711 12.48 3.24 19.28
C TYR A 711 11.03 2.78 19.12
N TYR A 712 10.72 1.62 19.69
CA TYR A 712 9.37 1.01 19.63
C TYR A 712 8.47 1.50 20.76
N ASN A 713 9.06 1.90 21.89
CA ASN A 713 8.37 2.43 23.07
C ASN A 713 9.14 3.64 23.59
N THR A 714 8.85 4.81 23.03
CA THR A 714 9.53 6.06 23.37
C THR A 714 9.10 6.59 24.74
N ASN A 715 9.95 7.42 25.36
CA ASN A 715 9.57 8.11 26.59
C ASN A 715 8.67 9.32 26.26
N ASP A 716 7.44 9.33 26.80
CA ASP A 716 6.42 10.32 26.47
C ASP A 716 6.84 11.76 26.79
N GLU A 717 7.48 12.00 27.96
CA GLU A 717 7.88 13.35 28.36
C GLU A 717 9.04 13.89 27.51
N ILE A 718 10.02 13.04 27.22
CA ILE A 718 11.13 13.40 26.33
C ILE A 718 10.63 13.66 24.92
N THR A 719 9.80 12.76 24.40
CA THR A 719 9.22 12.89 23.05
C THR A 719 8.39 14.16 22.92
N LYS A 720 7.60 14.50 23.94
CA LYS A 720 6.82 15.74 24.00
C LYS A 720 7.70 16.99 23.98
N GLN A 721 8.82 16.99 24.73
CA GLN A 721 9.76 18.11 24.71
C GLN A 721 10.40 18.29 23.32
N ILE A 722 10.78 17.20 22.66
CA ILE A 722 11.40 17.21 21.32
C ILE A 722 10.39 17.64 20.25
N MET A 723 9.16 17.11 20.31
CA MET A 723 8.16 17.35 19.28
C MET A 723 7.33 18.64 19.50
N ARG A 724 7.44 19.27 20.66
CA ARG A 724 6.75 20.53 21.01
C ARG A 724 7.69 21.54 21.64
N PRO A 725 8.79 21.94 20.94
CA PRO A 725 9.85 22.74 21.53
C PRO A 725 9.47 24.19 21.77
N SER A 726 8.54 24.77 21.01
CA SER A 726 8.11 26.18 21.20
C SER A 726 7.16 26.30 22.39
N LYS A 727 7.64 26.92 23.46
CA LYS A 727 6.84 27.22 24.66
C LYS A 727 5.69 28.15 24.34
N LEU A 728 5.96 29.21 23.58
CA LEU A 728 4.96 30.19 23.18
C LEU A 728 3.83 29.59 22.35
N PHE A 729 4.16 28.73 21.37
CA PHE A 729 3.16 28.03 20.59
C PHE A 729 2.30 27.10 21.46
N ASN A 730 2.93 26.36 22.38
CA ASN A 730 2.22 25.49 23.32
C ASN A 730 1.26 26.28 24.21
N GLU A 731 1.68 27.46 24.70
CA GLU A 731 0.82 28.32 25.51
C GLU A 731 -0.40 28.83 24.72
N ILE A 732 -0.21 29.27 23.49
CA ILE A 732 -1.32 29.72 22.64
C ILE A 732 -2.31 28.57 22.41
N ILE A 733 -1.84 27.38 22.03
CA ILE A 733 -2.70 26.22 21.77
C ILE A 733 -3.45 25.74 23.03
N ASN A 734 -2.80 25.77 24.17
CA ASN A 734 -3.42 25.32 25.44
C ASN A 734 -4.49 26.29 25.96
N ASN A 735 -4.49 27.54 25.51
CA ASN A 735 -5.44 28.60 25.92
C ASN A 735 -6.65 28.74 24.97
N ILE A 736 -6.74 27.93 23.90
CA ILE A 736 -7.94 27.77 23.08
C ILE A 736 -8.96 26.87 23.84
#